data_e4485623443e0f4d9a344f8f3addb147
#
_entry.id   e4485623443e0f4d9a344f8f3addb147
#
_cell.length_a   1.000
_cell.length_b   1.000
_cell.length_c   1.000
_cell.angle_alpha   90.00
_cell.angle_beta   90.00
_cell.angle_gamma   90.00
#
_symmetry.space_group_name_H-M   'P 1'
#
loop_
_entity.id
_entity.type
_entity.pdbx_description
1 polymer ?
#
loop_
_entity_poly.entity_id
_entity_poly.type
_entity_poly.pdbx_seq_one_letter_code
_entity_poly.pdbx_strand_id
1 'polypeptide(L)'
;EWRATLPQRGEYALYVSYESLPGSADDARYTVHHLGGDTEFAVNQTMGGGTWIYLGRFAFAPGEQTVVTLTNRSRVAGRTVSADAVKIGGGYGNVARTVCDSLRQADTFYPEETSGYPRFCEGARYWLQWAGFDASVYSPKNFTDDYKDDYMSRAHWVNALAGGSERMPDSAGLRIPIDLALAFHSDAGVRDGDETIGTLGIFYTREQGGRFHGGADRYRSRDLTDLVMTQVVSDIRRTWEPAWNRRGLWNRAYYEARVPGVPTMLLELLSHQNFADMRYGSDPRFKFLVSRAVYKGILRYVCSQYDVPYVVQPLPVEALTTDFVDDGRVCVSWVPAVDSLEATAVPDGYVVYTRVDDGGFDNGRYTERPYLMADQEPGRIYSYRVTAVNAGGESLPSETVAACRVPESRGTVLVVNGFDRVSAPRSMRCDSLAGFLAGEDNGVPDRIDISYIGPQRVFDLTQARCPVDSLALGASCCDYETDVIGGNTFDYAALHGRSIAAAGYSFHSASLQAVLRGDKHLAGNRAVDLILGKQRTTSMGRDVLDPEFEAFPDELQDLIADYLRQGGNLFASGCYVTTDLWRADAPESGRDFAREVLHCASDSLLATRAQTEALRGRIRVVAPHASFSRGEYRYFTTPRPDAYTVETVDRLQPAGEGAFPVMRYAGGGTAAVASEGAGSGGRTFVAGFPFEALTDRVQRDRMMRDVMEFLTDNN
;
A
#
# COMPACT_ATOMS: atom_id res chain seq x y z
N GLU A 1 -20.43 16.84 21.00
CA GLU A 1 -19.03 16.56 20.62
C GLU A 1 -18.52 15.30 21.32
N TRP A 2 -17.57 14.63 20.68
CA TRP A 2 -16.85 13.48 21.26
C TRP A 2 -15.38 13.83 21.42
N ARG A 3 -14.83 13.45 22.56
CA ARG A 3 -13.42 13.63 22.90
C ARG A 3 -12.77 12.26 23.13
N ALA A 4 -11.52 12.12 22.71
CA ALA A 4 -10.75 10.91 22.92
C ALA A 4 -9.33 11.23 23.37
N THR A 5 -8.75 10.34 24.20
CA THR A 5 -7.33 10.37 24.54
C THR A 5 -6.61 9.31 23.71
N LEU A 6 -5.75 9.75 22.78
CA LEU A 6 -5.03 8.84 21.89
C LEU A 6 -3.63 8.55 22.45
N PRO A 7 -3.17 7.27 22.39
CA PRO A 7 -1.91 6.87 23.02
C PRO A 7 -0.68 7.35 22.26
N GLN A 8 -0.78 7.48 20.96
CA GLN A 8 0.33 7.87 20.09
C GLN A 8 -0.15 8.66 18.88
N ARG A 9 0.78 9.34 18.22
CA ARG A 9 0.52 9.94 16.91
C ARG A 9 0.37 8.83 15.85
N GLY A 10 -0.60 8.97 14.97
CA GLY A 10 -0.83 8.02 13.88
C GLY A 10 -2.10 8.31 13.11
N GLU A 11 -2.34 7.49 12.08
CA GLU A 11 -3.59 7.45 11.35
C GLU A 11 -4.54 6.44 11.98
N TYR A 12 -5.75 6.87 12.26
CA TYR A 12 -6.78 6.07 12.89
C TYR A 12 -8.02 6.03 12.02
N ALA A 13 -8.61 4.83 11.86
CA ALA A 13 -9.93 4.68 11.27
C ALA A 13 -10.99 5.27 12.21
N LEU A 14 -11.95 5.99 11.67
CA LEU A 14 -13.00 6.64 12.43
C LEU A 14 -14.38 6.19 11.98
N TYR A 15 -15.21 5.83 12.95
CA TYR A 15 -16.58 5.35 12.74
C TYR A 15 -17.54 6.12 13.64
N VAL A 16 -18.77 6.29 13.16
CA VAL A 16 -19.89 6.86 13.92
C VAL A 16 -21.04 5.85 14.03
N SER A 17 -21.81 5.93 15.10
CA SER A 17 -23.03 5.18 15.32
C SER A 17 -24.18 6.13 15.63
N TYR A 18 -25.39 5.75 15.25
CA TYR A 18 -26.62 6.49 15.48
C TYR A 18 -27.83 5.53 15.45
N GLU A 19 -28.99 6.02 15.84
CA GLU A 19 -30.25 5.31 15.68
C GLU A 19 -31.04 5.88 14.50
N SER A 20 -31.57 4.99 13.65
CA SER A 20 -32.47 5.37 12.54
C SER A 20 -33.90 5.45 13.04
N LEU A 21 -34.40 6.68 13.30
CA LEU A 21 -35.72 6.97 13.80
C LEU A 21 -36.67 7.42 12.68
N PRO A 22 -38.00 7.31 12.86
CA PRO A 22 -38.94 7.99 11.98
C PRO A 22 -38.67 9.50 11.96
N GLY A 23 -38.41 10.07 10.80
CA GLY A 23 -38.09 11.48 10.65
C GLY A 23 -36.59 11.82 10.83
N SER A 24 -35.69 10.84 10.91
CA SER A 24 -34.24 11.09 10.91
C SER A 24 -33.79 11.92 9.71
N ALA A 25 -32.74 12.72 9.93
CA ALA A 25 -32.09 13.50 8.87
C ALA A 25 -31.34 12.59 7.88
N ASP A 26 -31.40 12.92 6.60
CA ASP A 26 -30.63 12.28 5.55
C ASP A 26 -29.28 12.96 5.29
N ASP A 27 -28.98 14.01 6.07
CA ASP A 27 -27.80 14.87 5.92
C ASP A 27 -27.21 15.32 7.27
N ALA A 28 -27.20 14.45 8.29
CA ALA A 28 -26.62 14.76 9.59
C ALA A 28 -25.13 15.14 9.45
N ARG A 29 -24.75 16.32 9.96
CA ARG A 29 -23.42 16.93 9.76
C ARG A 29 -22.44 16.55 10.86
N TYR A 30 -21.55 15.61 10.52
CA TYR A 30 -20.41 15.22 11.34
C TYR A 30 -19.16 15.95 10.85
N THR A 31 -18.42 16.60 11.75
CA THR A 31 -17.12 17.20 11.45
C THR A 31 -16.04 16.43 12.21
N VAL A 32 -15.07 15.90 11.49
CA VAL A 32 -13.88 15.25 12.05
C VAL A 32 -12.76 16.29 12.19
N HIS A 33 -12.24 16.47 13.41
CA HIS A 33 -11.13 17.39 13.72
C HIS A 33 -9.84 16.59 13.76
N HIS A 34 -8.92 16.80 12.81
CA HIS A 34 -7.69 16.03 12.67
C HIS A 34 -6.48 16.92 12.33
N LEU A 35 -5.28 16.34 12.24
CA LEU A 35 -4.04 17.11 12.03
C LEU A 35 -3.94 17.80 10.67
N GLY A 36 -4.77 17.44 9.71
CA GLY A 36 -4.86 18.09 8.39
C GLY A 36 -5.95 19.18 8.31
N GLY A 37 -6.74 19.36 9.37
CA GLY A 37 -7.86 20.32 9.43
C GLY A 37 -9.18 19.66 9.80
N ASP A 38 -10.27 20.28 9.41
CA ASP A 38 -11.64 19.83 9.68
C ASP A 38 -12.26 19.23 8.41
N THR A 39 -12.76 17.98 8.50
CA THR A 39 -13.47 17.33 7.38
C THR A 39 -14.92 17.09 7.75
N GLU A 40 -15.85 17.64 6.95
CA GLU A 40 -17.29 17.49 7.16
C GLU A 40 -17.88 16.34 6.33
N PHE A 41 -18.76 15.56 6.96
CA PHE A 41 -19.55 14.49 6.34
C PHE A 41 -21.03 14.72 6.51
N ALA A 42 -21.79 14.51 5.43
CA ALA A 42 -23.25 14.42 5.48
C ALA A 42 -23.65 12.95 5.57
N VAL A 43 -24.09 12.50 6.74
CA VAL A 43 -24.44 11.10 6.99
C VAL A 43 -25.97 10.92 6.95
N ASN A 44 -26.42 9.95 6.14
CA ASN A 44 -27.83 9.61 6.05
C ASN A 44 -28.25 8.73 7.24
N GLN A 45 -28.91 9.32 8.22
CA GLN A 45 -29.39 8.61 9.41
C GLN A 45 -30.75 7.92 9.22
N THR A 46 -31.36 7.96 8.04
CA THR A 46 -32.62 7.24 7.77
C THR A 46 -32.41 5.73 7.60
N MET A 47 -31.16 5.29 7.47
CA MET A 47 -30.73 3.90 7.29
C MET A 47 -29.41 3.64 8.02
N GLY A 48 -29.04 2.37 8.22
CA GLY A 48 -27.73 1.98 8.78
C GLY A 48 -27.59 2.19 10.29
N GLY A 49 -28.65 2.58 11.02
CA GLY A 49 -28.60 2.75 12.46
C GLY A 49 -28.34 1.46 13.22
N GLY A 50 -27.66 1.56 14.38
CA GLY A 50 -27.32 0.42 15.23
C GLY A 50 -26.06 -0.34 14.78
N THR A 51 -25.27 0.24 13.89
CA THR A 51 -23.98 -0.32 13.45
C THR A 51 -22.91 0.79 13.32
N TRP A 52 -21.67 0.40 13.04
CA TRP A 52 -20.57 1.33 12.85
C TRP A 52 -20.47 1.76 11.39
N ILE A 53 -20.65 3.05 11.12
CA ILE A 53 -20.49 3.67 9.80
C ILE A 53 -19.11 4.29 9.70
N TYR A 54 -18.31 3.80 8.75
CA TYR A 54 -16.95 4.26 8.50
C TYR A 54 -16.95 5.64 7.81
N LEU A 55 -16.20 6.59 8.35
CA LEU A 55 -16.03 7.91 7.76
C LEU A 55 -14.70 8.09 7.02
N GLY A 56 -13.64 7.42 7.47
CA GLY A 56 -12.31 7.56 6.86
C GLY A 56 -11.18 7.23 7.83
N ARG A 57 -9.95 7.45 7.35
CA ARG A 57 -8.72 7.41 8.18
C ARG A 57 -8.16 8.83 8.28
N PHE A 58 -7.81 9.24 9.49
CA PHE A 58 -7.34 10.59 9.79
C PHE A 58 -6.14 10.56 10.72
N ALA A 59 -5.22 11.49 10.51
CA ALA A 59 -4.05 11.66 11.37
C ALA A 59 -4.44 12.44 12.63
N PHE A 60 -4.08 11.90 13.81
CA PHE A 60 -4.31 12.55 15.11
C PHE A 60 -3.03 12.64 15.92
N ALA A 61 -2.96 13.65 16.80
CA ALA A 61 -1.91 13.81 17.80
C ALA A 61 -2.16 12.89 19.02
N PRO A 62 -1.12 12.57 19.81
CA PRO A 62 -1.32 11.93 21.10
C PRO A 62 -1.99 12.91 22.11
N GLY A 63 -2.68 12.35 23.09
CA GLY A 63 -3.34 13.11 24.15
C GLY A 63 -4.83 13.32 23.95
N GLU A 64 -5.44 14.08 24.85
CA GLU A 64 -6.87 14.36 24.83
C GLU A 64 -7.21 15.46 23.83
N GLN A 65 -8.18 15.20 22.95
CA GLN A 65 -8.64 16.14 21.93
C GLN A 65 -10.11 15.91 21.57
N THR A 66 -10.80 16.94 21.09
CA THR A 66 -12.07 16.78 20.39
C THR A 66 -11.80 16.13 19.05
N VAL A 67 -12.50 15.04 18.76
CA VAL A 67 -12.27 14.24 17.54
C VAL A 67 -13.42 14.36 16.56
N VAL A 68 -14.66 14.49 17.04
CA VAL A 68 -15.85 14.63 16.20
C VAL A 68 -16.82 15.61 16.86
N THR A 69 -17.42 16.45 16.03
CA THR A 69 -18.61 17.23 16.40
C THR A 69 -19.77 16.85 15.49
N LEU A 70 -20.98 16.83 16.03
CA LEU A 70 -22.22 16.66 15.29
C LEU A 70 -23.11 17.86 15.54
N THR A 71 -23.66 18.44 14.47
CA THR A 71 -24.62 19.53 14.57
C THR A 71 -26.03 19.03 14.32
N ASN A 72 -27.04 19.70 14.88
CA ASN A 72 -28.46 19.42 14.63
C ASN A 72 -28.99 20.15 13.39
N ARG A 73 -28.11 20.65 12.52
CA ARG A 73 -28.49 21.31 11.27
C ARG A 73 -28.80 20.30 10.20
N SER A 74 -29.91 20.46 9.52
CA SER A 74 -30.31 19.70 8.34
C SER A 74 -30.86 20.63 7.28
N ARG A 75 -30.82 20.26 6.03
CA ARG A 75 -31.44 20.99 4.91
C ARG A 75 -32.96 21.05 5.05
N VAL A 76 -33.56 20.08 5.75
CA VAL A 76 -34.98 19.97 5.95
C VAL A 76 -35.34 20.24 7.42
N ALA A 77 -36.10 21.30 7.69
CA ALA A 77 -36.55 21.62 9.04
C ALA A 77 -37.43 20.52 9.68
N GLY A 78 -37.26 20.32 10.99
CA GLY A 78 -38.01 19.34 11.75
C GLY A 78 -37.52 17.90 11.66
N ARG A 79 -36.37 17.67 11.01
CA ARG A 79 -35.69 16.36 11.02
C ARG A 79 -34.99 16.13 12.36
N THR A 80 -34.93 14.86 12.74
CA THR A 80 -34.23 14.42 13.95
C THR A 80 -32.81 14.01 13.61
N VAL A 81 -31.83 14.53 14.38
CA VAL A 81 -30.45 14.07 14.33
C VAL A 81 -30.18 13.26 15.59
N SER A 82 -29.82 11.99 15.40
CA SER A 82 -29.47 11.06 16.48
C SER A 82 -27.96 11.15 16.76
N ALA A 83 -27.58 11.21 18.04
CA ALA A 83 -26.19 11.22 18.50
C ALA A 83 -26.00 10.03 19.46
N ASP A 84 -25.15 9.09 19.08
CA ASP A 84 -24.87 7.89 19.88
C ASP A 84 -23.37 7.81 20.20
N ALA A 85 -22.55 7.22 19.35
CA ALA A 85 -21.16 6.93 19.66
C ALA A 85 -20.21 7.22 18.51
N VAL A 86 -18.91 7.40 18.87
CA VAL A 86 -17.77 7.47 17.94
C VAL A 86 -16.75 6.42 18.35
N LYS A 87 -16.23 5.69 17.37
CA LYS A 87 -15.14 4.72 17.55
C LYS A 87 -13.93 5.15 16.74
N ILE A 88 -12.74 5.12 17.37
CA ILE A 88 -11.47 5.49 16.75
C ILE A 88 -10.52 4.31 16.81
N GLY A 89 -9.96 3.98 15.63
CA GLY A 89 -9.06 2.84 15.44
C GLY A 89 -9.80 1.52 15.30
N GLY A 90 -9.11 0.55 14.72
CA GLY A 90 -9.58 -0.84 14.62
C GLY A 90 -9.25 -1.65 15.86
N GLY A 91 -8.04 -1.42 16.42
CA GLY A 91 -7.53 -2.14 17.59
C GLY A 91 -7.43 -3.64 17.40
N TYR A 92 -7.04 -4.32 18.44
CA TYR A 92 -7.11 -5.78 18.52
C TYR A 92 -8.56 -6.24 18.70
N GLY A 93 -8.82 -7.50 18.34
CA GLY A 93 -10.12 -8.11 18.52
C GLY A 93 -10.53 -8.11 19.99
N ASN A 94 -11.61 -7.40 20.30
CA ASN A 94 -12.25 -7.39 21.61
C ASN A 94 -13.57 -8.16 21.59
N VAL A 95 -13.68 -9.10 20.66
CA VAL A 95 -14.85 -9.92 20.43
C VAL A 95 -14.76 -11.16 21.29
N ALA A 96 -15.74 -11.37 22.12
CA ALA A 96 -15.82 -12.57 22.93
C ALA A 96 -16.09 -13.80 22.04
N ARG A 97 -15.25 -14.81 22.17
CA ARG A 97 -15.46 -16.14 21.60
C ARG A 97 -16.38 -16.90 22.56
N THR A 98 -17.67 -16.92 22.25
CA THR A 98 -18.66 -17.53 23.12
C THR A 98 -18.69 -19.04 22.92
N VAL A 99 -18.58 -19.80 23.99
CA VAL A 99 -18.85 -21.24 23.99
C VAL A 99 -20.36 -21.44 23.82
N CYS A 100 -20.75 -22.32 22.91
CA CYS A 100 -22.15 -22.69 22.68
C CYS A 100 -22.80 -23.17 23.99
N ASP A 101 -24.02 -22.75 24.25
CA ASP A 101 -24.76 -23.14 25.45
C ASP A 101 -24.93 -24.65 25.57
N SER A 102 -25.02 -25.40 24.46
CA SER A 102 -25.08 -26.86 24.47
C SER A 102 -23.76 -27.54 24.86
N LEU A 103 -22.64 -26.83 24.78
CA LEU A 103 -21.31 -27.30 25.20
C LEU A 103 -20.94 -26.74 26.58
N ARG A 104 -21.72 -25.84 27.15
CA ARG A 104 -21.50 -25.31 28.48
C ARG A 104 -21.87 -26.38 29.52
N GLN A 105 -20.92 -26.71 30.37
CA GLN A 105 -21.20 -27.56 31.53
C GLN A 105 -21.87 -26.69 32.58
N ALA A 106 -22.94 -27.21 33.22
CA ALA A 106 -23.52 -26.57 34.37
C ALA A 106 -22.43 -26.39 35.44
N ASP A 107 -22.41 -25.27 36.12
CA ASP A 107 -21.42 -24.90 37.16
C ASP A 107 -19.99 -24.59 36.66
N THR A 108 -19.73 -24.54 35.38
CA THR A 108 -18.43 -24.09 34.83
C THR A 108 -18.50 -22.64 34.41
N PHE A 109 -17.63 -21.78 34.95
CA PHE A 109 -17.47 -20.40 34.47
C PHE A 109 -16.64 -20.40 33.20
N TYR A 110 -17.19 -19.89 32.13
CA TYR A 110 -16.51 -19.61 30.87
C TYR A 110 -16.30 -18.10 30.76
N PRO A 111 -15.09 -17.58 31.04
CA PRO A 111 -14.84 -16.17 30.84
C PRO A 111 -15.04 -15.81 29.37
N GLU A 112 -15.50 -14.61 29.12
CA GLU A 112 -15.48 -14.05 27.77
C GLU A 112 -14.03 -13.89 27.34
N GLU A 113 -13.58 -14.73 26.41
CA GLU A 113 -12.24 -14.65 25.86
C GLU A 113 -12.26 -13.81 24.59
N THR A 114 -11.42 -12.80 24.54
CA THR A 114 -11.15 -12.09 23.29
C THR A 114 -10.07 -12.84 22.50
N SER A 115 -10.10 -12.73 21.16
CA SER A 115 -9.11 -13.39 20.32
C SER A 115 -7.68 -12.86 20.55
N GLY A 116 -7.55 -11.59 20.97
CA GLY A 116 -6.28 -10.89 21.03
C GLY A 116 -5.72 -10.50 19.65
N TYR A 117 -6.42 -10.87 18.57
CA TYR A 117 -6.00 -10.58 17.21
C TYR A 117 -6.48 -9.20 16.75
N PRO A 118 -5.74 -8.55 15.83
CA PRO A 118 -6.21 -7.36 15.14
C PRO A 118 -7.49 -7.63 14.37
N ARG A 119 -8.32 -6.62 14.20
CA ARG A 119 -9.62 -6.72 13.54
C ARG A 119 -9.53 -7.28 12.11
N PHE A 120 -8.50 -6.90 11.38
CA PHE A 120 -8.35 -7.27 9.97
C PHE A 120 -8.06 -8.74 9.71
N CYS A 121 -7.64 -9.51 10.71
CA CYS A 121 -7.41 -10.95 10.59
C CYS A 121 -8.54 -11.80 11.22
N GLU A 122 -9.56 -11.17 11.75
CA GLU A 122 -10.72 -11.89 12.28
C GLU A 122 -11.65 -12.35 11.15
N GLY A 123 -12.21 -13.54 11.27
CA GLY A 123 -13.25 -14.05 10.37
C GLY A 123 -14.53 -13.20 10.42
N ALA A 124 -15.38 -13.34 9.39
CA ALA A 124 -16.60 -12.55 9.22
C ALA A 124 -17.52 -12.59 10.45
N ARG A 125 -17.67 -13.76 11.07
CA ARG A 125 -18.46 -13.96 12.27
C ARG A 125 -18.04 -13.02 13.40
N TYR A 126 -16.74 -12.94 13.70
CA TYR A 126 -16.21 -12.13 14.80
C TYR A 126 -16.24 -10.65 14.45
N TRP A 127 -15.99 -10.30 13.19
CA TRP A 127 -16.10 -8.93 12.71
C TRP A 127 -17.52 -8.39 12.88
N LEU A 128 -18.54 -9.18 12.51
CA LEU A 128 -19.95 -8.80 12.63
C LEU A 128 -20.40 -8.63 14.08
N GLN A 129 -19.93 -9.49 14.98
CA GLN A 129 -20.13 -9.32 16.41
C GLN A 129 -19.55 -7.99 16.91
N TRP A 130 -18.30 -7.68 16.51
CA TRP A 130 -17.67 -6.39 16.84
C TRP A 130 -18.42 -5.19 16.24
N ALA A 131 -18.96 -5.33 15.04
CA ALA A 131 -19.73 -4.29 14.37
C ALA A 131 -21.11 -4.05 15.01
N GLY A 132 -21.54 -4.88 15.97
CA GLY A 132 -22.77 -4.72 16.73
C GLY A 132 -23.99 -5.42 16.14
N PHE A 133 -23.80 -6.37 15.20
CA PHE A 133 -24.90 -7.16 14.65
C PHE A 133 -25.45 -8.17 15.68
N ASP A 134 -26.73 -8.53 15.52
CA ASP A 134 -27.37 -9.55 16.33
C ASP A 134 -26.80 -10.95 16.08
N ALA A 135 -26.86 -11.83 17.10
CA ALA A 135 -26.37 -13.20 17.01
C ALA A 135 -26.99 -14.01 15.87
N SER A 136 -28.24 -13.74 15.50
CA SER A 136 -28.91 -14.37 14.36
C SER A 136 -28.21 -14.09 13.01
N VAL A 137 -27.45 -13.00 12.92
CA VAL A 137 -26.67 -12.64 11.72
C VAL A 137 -25.33 -13.35 11.72
N TYR A 138 -24.58 -13.31 12.84
CA TYR A 138 -23.20 -13.80 12.87
C TYR A 138 -23.05 -15.23 13.41
N SER A 139 -24.10 -15.82 13.95
CA SER A 139 -24.09 -17.20 14.45
C SER A 139 -25.35 -17.98 14.07
N PRO A 140 -25.63 -18.16 12.75
CA PRO A 140 -26.82 -18.85 12.28
C PRO A 140 -26.91 -20.33 12.69
N LYS A 141 -25.83 -20.91 13.22
CA LYS A 141 -25.78 -22.25 13.84
C LYS A 141 -25.83 -22.21 15.35
N ASN A 142 -26.20 -21.07 15.95
CA ASN A 142 -26.28 -20.90 17.40
C ASN A 142 -25.01 -21.32 18.13
N PHE A 143 -23.85 -20.88 17.64
CA PHE A 143 -22.52 -21.16 18.21
C PHE A 143 -22.12 -22.65 18.26
N THR A 144 -22.77 -23.51 17.47
CA THR A 144 -22.47 -24.96 17.47
C THR A 144 -21.40 -25.34 16.43
N ASP A 145 -21.14 -24.51 15.42
CA ASP A 145 -20.23 -24.80 14.32
C ASP A 145 -19.61 -23.49 13.84
N ASP A 146 -18.40 -23.18 14.33
CA ASP A 146 -17.70 -21.93 14.07
C ASP A 146 -17.42 -21.71 12.58
N TYR A 147 -17.03 -22.76 11.87
CA TYR A 147 -16.79 -22.71 10.45
C TYR A 147 -18.05 -22.37 9.63
N LYS A 148 -19.17 -23.01 9.97
CA LYS A 148 -20.44 -22.72 9.30
C LYS A 148 -20.99 -21.35 9.68
N ASP A 149 -20.88 -20.96 10.95
CA ASP A 149 -21.27 -19.64 11.39
C ASP A 149 -20.49 -18.56 10.61
N ASP A 150 -19.18 -18.76 10.37
CA ASP A 150 -18.37 -17.80 9.64
C ASP A 150 -18.84 -17.63 8.18
N TYR A 151 -18.85 -18.70 7.36
CA TYR A 151 -19.18 -18.53 5.94
C TYR A 151 -20.66 -18.20 5.70
N MET A 152 -21.56 -18.66 6.58
CA MET A 152 -23.00 -18.35 6.46
C MET A 152 -23.29 -16.89 6.85
N SER A 153 -22.61 -16.37 7.85
CA SER A 153 -22.79 -15.00 8.34
C SER A 153 -22.60 -13.94 7.26
N ARG A 154 -21.73 -14.19 6.28
CA ARG A 154 -21.46 -13.28 5.17
C ARG A 154 -22.71 -12.99 4.35
N ALA A 155 -23.48 -14.01 4.02
CA ALA A 155 -24.76 -13.88 3.31
C ALA A 155 -25.87 -13.28 4.19
N HIS A 156 -25.94 -13.67 5.46
CA HIS A 156 -26.88 -13.10 6.43
C HIS A 156 -26.60 -11.60 6.66
N TRP A 157 -25.35 -11.19 6.64
CA TRP A 157 -24.98 -9.79 6.74
C TRP A 157 -25.53 -8.96 5.57
N VAL A 158 -25.37 -9.43 4.31
CA VAL A 158 -25.97 -8.75 3.15
C VAL A 158 -27.47 -8.54 3.35
N ASN A 159 -28.17 -9.58 3.81
CA ASN A 159 -29.62 -9.51 4.04
C ASN A 159 -30.00 -8.59 5.21
N ALA A 160 -29.20 -8.58 6.28
CA ALA A 160 -29.39 -7.67 7.41
C ALA A 160 -29.19 -6.19 7.02
N LEU A 161 -28.24 -5.91 6.12
CA LEU A 161 -28.06 -4.56 5.57
C LEU A 161 -29.23 -4.15 4.68
N ALA A 162 -29.64 -5.04 3.75
CA ALA A 162 -30.63 -4.74 2.71
C ALA A 162 -32.10 -4.82 3.18
N GLY A 163 -32.36 -5.55 4.25
CA GLY A 163 -33.71 -5.74 4.77
C GLY A 163 -34.45 -4.43 5.09
N GLY A 164 -35.72 -4.33 4.72
CA GLY A 164 -36.55 -3.12 4.84
C GLY A 164 -36.27 -2.05 3.77
N SER A 165 -35.32 -2.28 2.87
CA SER A 165 -35.09 -1.45 1.68
C SER A 165 -36.01 -1.88 0.52
N GLU A 166 -36.01 -1.11 -0.56
CA GLU A 166 -36.72 -1.48 -1.81
C GLU A 166 -36.22 -2.79 -2.43
N ARG A 167 -35.00 -3.20 -2.11
CA ARG A 167 -34.40 -4.46 -2.57
C ARG A 167 -34.94 -5.66 -1.82
N MET A 168 -35.28 -5.49 -0.54
CA MET A 168 -35.82 -6.53 0.33
C MET A 168 -36.95 -5.99 1.22
N PRO A 169 -38.09 -5.59 0.64
CA PRO A 169 -39.12 -4.86 1.36
C PRO A 169 -39.83 -5.69 2.45
N ASP A 170 -39.87 -7.01 2.29
CA ASP A 170 -40.58 -7.93 3.18
C ASP A 170 -39.68 -8.47 4.32
N SER A 171 -38.44 -7.98 4.45
CA SER A 171 -37.50 -8.42 5.45
C SER A 171 -37.13 -7.28 6.40
N ALA A 172 -36.88 -7.58 7.67
CA ALA A 172 -36.35 -6.60 8.61
C ALA A 172 -34.83 -6.42 8.38
N GLY A 173 -34.33 -5.19 8.55
CA GLY A 173 -32.89 -4.87 8.41
C GLY A 173 -32.61 -3.38 8.50
N LEU A 174 -31.42 -3.00 8.06
CA LEU A 174 -30.89 -1.63 8.20
C LEU A 174 -31.33 -0.69 7.06
N ARG A 175 -32.16 -1.14 6.15
CA ARG A 175 -32.75 -0.38 5.03
C ARG A 175 -31.76 0.17 4.00
N ILE A 176 -30.55 -0.37 3.94
CA ILE A 176 -29.53 0.05 2.98
C ILE A 176 -29.87 -0.60 1.62
N PRO A 177 -30.11 0.16 0.54
CA PRO A 177 -30.52 -0.39 -0.75
C PRO A 177 -29.30 -0.99 -1.49
N ILE A 178 -28.83 -2.15 -1.02
CA ILE A 178 -27.70 -2.88 -1.61
C ILE A 178 -28.04 -3.30 -3.03
N ASP A 179 -27.24 -2.92 -4.01
CA ASP A 179 -27.43 -3.26 -5.42
C ASP A 179 -26.94 -4.65 -5.79
N LEU A 180 -25.83 -5.07 -5.18
CA LEU A 180 -25.19 -6.36 -5.43
C LEU A 180 -24.31 -6.81 -4.26
N ALA A 181 -23.92 -8.08 -4.28
CA ALA A 181 -22.94 -8.64 -3.37
C ALA A 181 -21.84 -9.39 -4.16
N LEU A 182 -20.59 -9.27 -3.70
CA LEU A 182 -19.43 -10.00 -4.22
C LEU A 182 -18.81 -10.82 -3.09
N ALA A 183 -18.73 -12.13 -3.27
CA ALA A 183 -17.89 -13.02 -2.47
C ALA A 183 -16.57 -13.23 -3.21
N PHE A 184 -15.48 -12.68 -2.68
CA PHE A 184 -14.16 -12.75 -3.30
C PHE A 184 -13.33 -13.84 -2.63
N HIS A 185 -12.95 -14.87 -3.41
CA HIS A 185 -12.25 -16.05 -2.94
C HIS A 185 -10.98 -16.36 -3.74
N SER A 186 -10.13 -17.18 -3.17
CA SER A 186 -9.13 -17.98 -3.86
C SER A 186 -9.49 -19.46 -3.71
N ASP A 187 -9.28 -20.23 -4.77
CA ASP A 187 -9.57 -21.66 -4.82
C ASP A 187 -8.39 -22.48 -4.26
N ALA A 188 -8.65 -23.76 -3.98
CA ALA A 188 -7.67 -24.77 -3.60
C ALA A 188 -7.55 -25.81 -4.73
N GLY A 189 -6.49 -25.74 -5.50
CA GLY A 189 -6.25 -26.68 -6.57
C GLY A 189 -4.84 -26.54 -7.13
N VAL A 190 -4.33 -27.61 -7.70
CA VAL A 190 -2.96 -27.66 -8.25
C VAL A 190 -3.02 -28.15 -9.69
N ARG A 191 -2.19 -27.61 -10.55
CA ARG A 191 -1.89 -28.13 -11.88
C ARG A 191 -0.46 -28.62 -11.96
N ASP A 192 -0.27 -29.63 -12.80
CA ASP A 192 1.05 -30.13 -13.14
C ASP A 192 1.81 -29.10 -14.00
N GLY A 193 3.11 -29.11 -13.90
CA GLY A 193 3.92 -28.15 -14.62
C GLY A 193 3.84 -26.74 -14.02
N ASP A 194 3.93 -25.73 -14.87
CA ASP A 194 3.88 -24.32 -14.52
C ASP A 194 2.64 -23.65 -15.09
N GLU A 195 1.50 -24.33 -15.06
CA GLU A 195 0.24 -23.84 -15.59
C GLU A 195 -0.60 -23.17 -14.50
N THR A 196 -1.27 -22.07 -14.86
CA THR A 196 -2.22 -21.40 -13.98
C THR A 196 -3.56 -22.15 -13.90
N ILE A 197 -4.17 -22.14 -12.73
CA ILE A 197 -5.56 -22.59 -12.53
C ILE A 197 -6.51 -21.58 -13.16
N GLY A 198 -6.31 -20.29 -12.88
CA GLY A 198 -7.10 -19.20 -13.41
C GLY A 198 -8.42 -18.97 -12.69
N THR A 199 -9.31 -18.19 -13.31
CA THR A 199 -10.46 -17.57 -12.66
C THR A 199 -11.79 -18.29 -12.96
N LEU A 200 -12.61 -18.49 -11.92
CA LEU A 200 -13.95 -19.09 -11.96
C LEU A 200 -14.98 -18.13 -11.37
N GLY A 201 -16.13 -17.98 -12.02
CA GLY A 201 -17.29 -17.25 -11.49
C GLY A 201 -18.42 -18.19 -11.12
N ILE A 202 -19.05 -17.98 -9.97
CA ILE A 202 -20.16 -18.79 -9.47
C ILE A 202 -21.34 -17.89 -9.16
N PHE A 203 -22.53 -18.31 -9.56
CA PHE A 203 -23.80 -17.65 -9.29
C PHE A 203 -24.91 -18.68 -9.08
N TYR A 204 -26.10 -18.25 -8.65
CA TYR A 204 -27.23 -19.16 -8.51
C TYR A 204 -28.56 -18.50 -8.88
N THR A 205 -29.34 -19.16 -9.78
CA THR A 205 -30.57 -18.59 -10.34
C THR A 205 -31.88 -19.28 -9.87
N ARG A 206 -31.83 -20.41 -9.15
CA ARG A 206 -33.00 -21.22 -8.90
C ARG A 206 -33.69 -21.00 -7.54
N GLU A 207 -33.11 -20.19 -6.67
CA GLU A 207 -33.68 -19.90 -5.35
C GLU A 207 -34.96 -19.08 -5.51
N GLN A 208 -35.96 -19.31 -4.62
CA GLN A 208 -37.20 -18.57 -4.57
C GLN A 208 -37.90 -18.43 -5.93
N GLY A 209 -37.99 -19.52 -6.70
CA GLY A 209 -38.64 -19.52 -8.02
C GLY A 209 -37.91 -18.64 -9.06
N GLY A 210 -36.61 -18.37 -8.88
CA GLY A 210 -35.80 -17.60 -9.81
C GLY A 210 -35.90 -16.08 -9.63
N ARG A 211 -36.47 -15.61 -8.52
CA ARG A 211 -36.62 -14.17 -8.23
C ARG A 211 -36.00 -13.78 -6.91
N PHE A 212 -35.61 -12.50 -6.79
CA PHE A 212 -35.24 -11.84 -5.54
C PHE A 212 -36.49 -11.29 -4.84
N HIS A 213 -36.38 -10.93 -3.55
CA HIS A 213 -37.50 -10.37 -2.75
C HIS A 213 -38.09 -9.10 -3.36
N GLY A 214 -37.28 -8.23 -3.97
CA GLY A 214 -37.73 -7.06 -4.74
C GLY A 214 -38.33 -7.38 -6.12
N GLY A 215 -38.57 -8.66 -6.46
CA GLY A 215 -39.18 -9.11 -7.70
C GLY A 215 -38.21 -9.23 -8.91
N ALA A 216 -37.00 -8.77 -8.80
CA ALA A 216 -36.00 -8.87 -9.86
C ALA A 216 -35.60 -10.32 -10.17
N ASP A 217 -35.28 -10.61 -11.44
CA ASP A 217 -34.85 -11.93 -11.89
C ASP A 217 -33.43 -12.26 -11.39
N ARG A 218 -33.25 -13.48 -10.92
CA ARG A 218 -31.91 -13.97 -10.45
C ARG A 218 -30.90 -14.16 -11.57
N TYR A 219 -31.29 -14.09 -12.84
CA TYR A 219 -30.33 -14.00 -13.94
C TYR A 219 -29.46 -12.74 -13.90
N ARG A 220 -29.86 -11.69 -13.16
CA ARG A 220 -28.98 -10.54 -12.86
C ARG A 220 -27.68 -10.95 -12.16
N SER A 221 -27.69 -12.03 -11.37
CA SER A 221 -26.47 -12.60 -10.79
C SER A 221 -25.52 -13.18 -11.85
N ARG A 222 -26.10 -13.85 -12.88
CA ARG A 222 -25.33 -14.34 -14.03
C ARG A 222 -24.70 -13.19 -14.82
N ASP A 223 -25.48 -12.16 -15.09
CA ASP A 223 -25.00 -11.01 -15.86
C ASP A 223 -23.88 -10.26 -15.11
N LEU A 224 -24.03 -10.04 -13.81
CA LEU A 224 -22.97 -9.51 -12.92
C LEU A 224 -21.70 -10.38 -13.01
N THR A 225 -21.87 -11.69 -12.87
CA THR A 225 -20.75 -12.64 -12.89
C THR A 225 -20.02 -12.62 -14.24
N ASP A 226 -20.75 -12.59 -15.34
CA ASP A 226 -20.18 -12.59 -16.69
C ASP A 226 -19.42 -11.27 -17.00
N LEU A 227 -19.98 -10.13 -16.61
CA LEU A 227 -19.34 -8.83 -16.78
C LEU A 227 -18.03 -8.73 -15.99
N VAL A 228 -18.04 -9.10 -14.71
CA VAL A 228 -16.83 -9.07 -13.87
C VAL A 228 -15.78 -10.07 -14.37
N MET A 229 -16.19 -11.31 -14.65
CA MET A 229 -15.28 -12.35 -15.18
C MET A 229 -14.64 -11.94 -16.51
N THR A 230 -15.43 -11.37 -17.41
CA THR A 230 -14.93 -10.92 -18.72
C THR A 230 -13.92 -9.80 -18.57
N GLN A 231 -14.19 -8.85 -17.69
CA GLN A 231 -13.28 -7.74 -17.43
C GLN A 231 -11.97 -8.21 -16.81
N VAL A 232 -12.04 -9.02 -15.72
CA VAL A 232 -10.87 -9.56 -15.03
C VAL A 232 -9.96 -10.36 -15.96
N VAL A 233 -10.54 -11.32 -16.69
CA VAL A 233 -9.76 -12.17 -17.59
C VAL A 233 -9.19 -11.38 -18.77
N SER A 234 -9.95 -10.44 -19.32
CA SER A 234 -9.47 -9.57 -20.41
C SER A 234 -8.28 -8.72 -19.99
N ASP A 235 -8.36 -8.08 -18.83
CA ASP A 235 -7.29 -7.20 -18.35
C ASP A 235 -6.02 -8.01 -18.02
N ILE A 236 -6.16 -9.16 -17.34
CA ILE A 236 -5.01 -10.04 -17.06
C ILE A 236 -4.34 -10.50 -18.37
N ARG A 237 -5.13 -10.93 -19.37
CA ARG A 237 -4.58 -11.41 -20.66
C ARG A 237 -3.86 -10.35 -21.46
N ARG A 238 -4.29 -9.09 -21.32
CA ARG A 238 -3.70 -7.97 -22.07
C ARG A 238 -2.38 -7.49 -21.47
N THR A 239 -2.14 -7.71 -20.19
CA THR A 239 -1.04 -7.05 -19.47
C THR A 239 -0.11 -8.00 -18.71
N TRP A 240 -0.59 -9.17 -18.29
CA TRP A 240 0.20 -10.06 -17.44
C TRP A 240 0.41 -11.46 -18.01
N GLU A 241 -0.66 -12.15 -18.41
CA GLU A 241 -0.61 -13.55 -18.81
C GLU A 241 -1.59 -13.81 -19.96
N PRO A 242 -1.15 -13.77 -21.21
CA PRO A 242 -2.02 -14.00 -22.38
C PRO A 242 -2.77 -15.33 -22.35
N ALA A 243 -2.19 -16.35 -21.68
CA ALA A 243 -2.78 -17.66 -21.53
C ALA A 243 -3.65 -17.82 -20.26
N TRP A 244 -3.96 -16.73 -19.55
CA TRP A 244 -4.78 -16.81 -18.33
C TRP A 244 -6.09 -17.55 -18.55
N ASN A 245 -6.37 -18.54 -17.70
CA ASN A 245 -7.49 -19.44 -17.91
C ASN A 245 -8.80 -18.86 -17.36
N ARG A 246 -9.80 -18.70 -18.26
CA ARG A 246 -11.20 -18.43 -17.89
C ARG A 246 -11.90 -19.78 -17.71
N ARG A 247 -12.02 -20.28 -16.48
CA ARG A 247 -12.54 -21.63 -16.16
C ARG A 247 -14.03 -21.79 -16.49
N GLY A 248 -14.82 -20.75 -16.32
CA GLY A 248 -16.25 -20.77 -16.67
C GLY A 248 -17.15 -19.99 -15.73
N LEU A 249 -18.46 -20.14 -15.98
CA LEU A 249 -19.56 -19.59 -15.17
C LEU A 249 -20.37 -20.77 -14.63
N TRP A 250 -20.38 -20.96 -13.30
CA TRP A 250 -21.08 -22.06 -12.66
C TRP A 250 -22.39 -21.61 -12.01
N ASN A 251 -23.50 -22.18 -12.44
CA ASN A 251 -24.79 -22.03 -11.76
C ASN A 251 -24.89 -23.07 -10.64
N ARG A 252 -24.35 -22.78 -9.46
CA ARG A 252 -24.21 -23.69 -8.32
C ARG A 252 -24.73 -23.08 -7.03
N ALA A 253 -25.38 -23.91 -6.19
CA ALA A 253 -26.02 -23.48 -4.95
C ALA A 253 -25.04 -23.30 -3.78
N TYR A 254 -23.91 -22.59 -4.00
CA TYR A 254 -23.04 -22.15 -2.91
C TYR A 254 -23.79 -21.19 -2.00
N TYR A 255 -23.50 -21.22 -0.72
CA TYR A 255 -24.25 -20.45 0.27
C TYR A 255 -24.23 -18.95 -0.03
N GLU A 256 -23.05 -18.40 -0.26
CA GLU A 256 -22.84 -16.99 -0.58
C GLU A 256 -23.39 -16.56 -1.95
N ALA A 257 -23.61 -17.49 -2.88
CA ALA A 257 -24.23 -17.21 -4.17
C ALA A 257 -25.78 -17.32 -4.13
N ARG A 258 -26.32 -18.09 -3.19
CA ARG A 258 -27.74 -18.46 -3.11
C ARG A 258 -28.55 -17.62 -2.15
N VAL A 259 -28.00 -17.41 -0.93
CA VAL A 259 -28.75 -16.84 0.20
C VAL A 259 -28.93 -15.32 0.14
N PRO A 260 -28.00 -14.51 -0.37
CA PRO A 260 -28.24 -13.09 -0.48
C PRO A 260 -29.49 -12.78 -1.29
N GLY A 261 -30.28 -11.82 -0.79
CA GLY A 261 -31.53 -11.36 -1.40
C GLY A 261 -31.33 -10.34 -2.55
N VAL A 262 -30.09 -10.13 -2.98
CA VAL A 262 -29.68 -9.21 -4.05
C VAL A 262 -28.81 -9.93 -5.08
N PRO A 263 -28.64 -9.38 -6.29
CA PRO A 263 -27.73 -9.94 -7.29
C PRO A 263 -26.33 -10.21 -6.70
N THR A 264 -25.85 -11.45 -6.84
CA THR A 264 -24.65 -11.90 -6.15
C THR A 264 -23.78 -12.76 -7.05
N MET A 265 -22.47 -12.54 -6.98
CA MET A 265 -21.49 -13.43 -7.57
C MET A 265 -20.47 -13.90 -6.53
N LEU A 266 -19.90 -15.08 -6.73
CA LEU A 266 -18.72 -15.57 -6.04
C LEU A 266 -17.60 -15.70 -7.07
N LEU A 267 -16.48 -15.07 -6.80
CA LEU A 267 -15.29 -15.05 -7.65
C LEU A 267 -14.19 -15.88 -7.00
N GLU A 268 -13.78 -16.96 -7.67
CA GLU A 268 -12.55 -17.68 -7.38
C GLU A 268 -11.48 -17.14 -8.32
N LEU A 269 -10.64 -16.22 -7.83
CA LEU A 269 -9.69 -15.51 -8.69
C LEU A 269 -8.62 -16.44 -9.26
N LEU A 270 -7.99 -17.21 -8.40
CA LEU A 270 -6.83 -18.07 -8.65
C LEU A 270 -6.75 -19.13 -7.55
N SER A 271 -5.77 -20.05 -7.63
CA SER A 271 -5.56 -21.01 -6.56
C SER A 271 -4.35 -20.64 -5.68
N HIS A 272 -4.59 -20.49 -4.37
CA HIS A 272 -3.53 -20.26 -3.39
C HIS A 272 -2.62 -21.47 -3.16
N GLN A 273 -2.98 -22.66 -3.65
CA GLN A 273 -2.15 -23.87 -3.60
C GLN A 273 -1.32 -24.07 -4.87
N ASN A 274 -1.55 -23.28 -5.92
CA ASN A 274 -0.83 -23.42 -7.19
C ASN A 274 0.28 -22.38 -7.30
N PHE A 275 1.52 -22.81 -7.38
CA PHE A 275 2.67 -21.90 -7.42
C PHE A 275 2.63 -20.92 -8.59
N ALA A 276 2.22 -21.39 -9.78
CA ALA A 276 2.09 -20.52 -10.94
C ALA A 276 1.11 -19.37 -10.70
N ASP A 277 -0.05 -19.63 -10.06
CA ASP A 277 -1.02 -18.60 -9.68
C ASP A 277 -0.45 -17.65 -8.62
N MET A 278 0.26 -18.18 -7.62
CA MET A 278 0.75 -17.37 -6.49
C MET A 278 1.91 -16.45 -6.86
N ARG A 279 2.63 -16.71 -7.93
CA ARG A 279 3.59 -15.73 -8.47
C ARG A 279 2.91 -14.46 -8.97
N TYR A 280 1.65 -14.56 -9.43
CA TYR A 280 0.79 -13.39 -9.70
C TYR A 280 0.11 -12.88 -8.43
N GLY A 281 -0.55 -13.77 -7.70
CA GLY A 281 -1.37 -13.42 -6.53
C GLY A 281 -0.60 -12.70 -5.40
N SER A 282 0.71 -12.92 -5.31
CA SER A 282 1.58 -12.23 -4.34
C SER A 282 2.11 -10.87 -4.82
N ASP A 283 1.93 -10.50 -6.10
CA ASP A 283 2.40 -9.22 -6.64
C ASP A 283 1.37 -8.11 -6.40
N PRO A 284 1.74 -7.01 -5.71
CA PRO A 284 0.82 -5.90 -5.42
C PRO A 284 0.23 -5.24 -6.67
N ARG A 285 0.96 -5.21 -7.78
CA ARG A 285 0.48 -4.61 -9.04
C ARG A 285 -0.56 -5.50 -9.71
N PHE A 286 -0.39 -6.81 -9.64
CA PHE A 286 -1.44 -7.75 -10.09
C PHE A 286 -2.69 -7.62 -9.22
N LYS A 287 -2.55 -7.48 -7.89
CA LYS A 287 -3.67 -7.21 -6.98
C LYS A 287 -4.40 -5.92 -7.37
N PHE A 288 -3.67 -4.85 -7.68
CA PHE A 288 -4.25 -3.60 -8.16
C PHE A 288 -5.00 -3.76 -9.49
N LEU A 289 -4.37 -4.42 -10.48
CA LEU A 289 -5.00 -4.69 -11.79
C LEU A 289 -6.33 -5.44 -11.63
N VAL A 290 -6.31 -6.53 -10.86
CA VAL A 290 -7.51 -7.35 -10.62
C VAL A 290 -8.58 -6.58 -9.88
N SER A 291 -8.22 -5.84 -8.83
CA SER A 291 -9.17 -5.02 -8.06
C SER A 291 -9.84 -3.97 -8.95
N ARG A 292 -9.04 -3.30 -9.82
CA ARG A 292 -9.55 -2.35 -10.81
C ARG A 292 -10.43 -3.02 -11.87
N ALA A 293 -10.08 -4.22 -12.33
CA ALA A 293 -10.91 -4.98 -13.28
C ALA A 293 -12.24 -5.41 -12.66
N VAL A 294 -12.25 -5.86 -11.40
CA VAL A 294 -13.47 -6.16 -10.65
C VAL A 294 -14.34 -4.90 -10.53
N TYR A 295 -13.75 -3.78 -10.13
CA TYR A 295 -14.44 -2.48 -10.04
C TYR A 295 -15.06 -2.09 -11.39
N LYS A 296 -14.33 -2.18 -12.50
CA LYS A 296 -14.85 -1.89 -13.85
C LYS A 296 -16.03 -2.79 -14.23
N GLY A 297 -15.94 -4.08 -13.92
CA GLY A 297 -17.03 -5.04 -14.16
C GLY A 297 -18.28 -4.72 -13.33
N ILE A 298 -18.12 -4.40 -12.06
CA ILE A 298 -19.21 -3.95 -11.17
C ILE A 298 -19.81 -2.64 -11.68
N LEU A 299 -18.97 -1.67 -12.04
CA LEU A 299 -19.43 -0.37 -12.55
C LEU A 299 -20.27 -0.53 -13.82
N ARG A 300 -19.82 -1.37 -14.78
CA ARG A 300 -20.61 -1.69 -15.99
C ARG A 300 -21.97 -2.27 -15.63
N TYR A 301 -21.99 -3.21 -14.69
CA TYR A 301 -23.25 -3.80 -14.23
C TYR A 301 -24.17 -2.74 -13.63
N VAL A 302 -23.70 -1.95 -12.66
CA VAL A 302 -24.50 -0.93 -11.98
C VAL A 302 -25.00 0.14 -12.96
N CYS A 303 -24.12 0.66 -13.82
CA CYS A 303 -24.50 1.63 -14.85
C CYS A 303 -25.60 1.09 -15.77
N SER A 304 -25.54 -0.21 -16.15
CA SER A 304 -26.57 -0.83 -16.96
C SER A 304 -27.93 -0.99 -16.26
N GLN A 305 -27.92 -1.13 -14.89
CA GLN A 305 -29.17 -1.24 -14.12
C GLN A 305 -29.88 0.11 -13.96
N TYR A 306 -29.11 1.21 -13.94
CA TYR A 306 -29.64 2.56 -13.75
C TYR A 306 -29.72 3.40 -15.03
N ASP A 307 -29.30 2.84 -16.17
CA ASP A 307 -29.23 3.53 -17.46
C ASP A 307 -28.42 4.86 -17.36
N VAL A 308 -27.26 4.80 -16.72
CA VAL A 308 -26.34 5.93 -16.55
C VAL A 308 -25.02 5.71 -17.31
N PRO A 309 -24.33 6.78 -17.71
CA PRO A 309 -23.05 6.66 -18.42
C PRO A 309 -22.00 5.90 -17.60
N TYR A 310 -21.27 5.00 -18.26
CA TYR A 310 -20.13 4.31 -17.72
C TYR A 310 -18.88 5.19 -17.85
N VAL A 311 -18.35 5.65 -16.71
CA VAL A 311 -17.11 6.41 -16.64
C VAL A 311 -16.26 5.86 -15.50
N VAL A 312 -15.03 5.49 -15.81
CA VAL A 312 -14.08 4.94 -14.84
C VAL A 312 -13.21 6.06 -14.27
N GLN A 313 -12.97 6.05 -12.98
CA GLN A 313 -12.04 6.99 -12.34
C GLN A 313 -10.63 6.89 -12.95
N PRO A 314 -9.85 8.00 -13.02
CA PRO A 314 -8.51 7.99 -13.58
C PRO A 314 -7.53 7.11 -12.81
N LEU A 315 -6.36 6.84 -13.39
CA LEU A 315 -5.18 6.35 -12.69
C LEU A 315 -4.52 7.48 -11.89
N PRO A 316 -3.70 7.16 -10.86
CA PRO A 316 -2.84 8.14 -10.20
C PRO A 316 -1.94 8.86 -11.19
N VAL A 317 -1.63 10.12 -10.92
CA VAL A 317 -0.69 10.89 -11.75
C VAL A 317 0.75 10.41 -11.55
N GLU A 318 1.60 10.72 -12.53
CA GLU A 318 2.99 10.30 -12.62
C GLU A 318 3.94 11.51 -12.72
N ALA A 319 5.24 11.27 -12.64
CA ALA A 319 6.30 12.25 -12.89
C ALA A 319 6.14 13.54 -12.06
N LEU A 320 5.95 13.40 -10.73
CA LEU A 320 5.77 14.55 -9.84
C LEU A 320 7.08 15.32 -9.63
N THR A 321 6.98 16.65 -9.59
CA THR A 321 8.08 17.53 -9.20
C THR A 321 7.63 18.66 -8.28
N THR A 322 8.58 19.18 -7.52
CA THR A 322 8.47 20.48 -6.85
C THR A 322 9.59 21.40 -7.31
N ASP A 323 9.27 22.67 -7.61
CA ASP A 323 10.21 23.69 -8.05
C ASP A 323 9.97 25.01 -7.31
N PHE A 324 11.02 25.61 -6.79
CA PHE A 324 10.93 26.94 -6.21
C PHE A 324 10.70 27.98 -7.30
N VAL A 325 9.62 28.73 -7.18
CA VAL A 325 9.28 29.85 -8.10
C VAL A 325 9.90 31.15 -7.58
N ASP A 326 9.74 31.39 -6.29
CA ASP A 326 10.31 32.51 -5.56
C ASP A 326 10.49 32.15 -4.06
N ASP A 327 10.76 33.14 -3.22
CA ASP A 327 11.03 32.89 -1.79
C ASP A 327 9.83 32.38 -0.99
N GLY A 328 8.62 32.57 -1.48
CA GLY A 328 7.38 32.19 -0.77
C GLY A 328 6.52 31.18 -1.52
N ARG A 329 6.93 30.72 -2.73
CA ARG A 329 6.08 29.84 -3.55
C ARG A 329 6.85 28.69 -4.17
N VAL A 330 6.15 27.54 -4.26
CA VAL A 330 6.59 26.34 -4.99
C VAL A 330 5.58 26.00 -6.08
N CYS A 331 6.08 25.57 -7.24
CA CYS A 331 5.28 24.91 -8.25
C CYS A 331 5.33 23.40 -8.01
N VAL A 332 4.18 22.78 -7.83
CA VAL A 332 4.01 21.32 -7.84
C VAL A 332 3.46 20.96 -9.22
N SER A 333 4.13 20.08 -9.95
CA SER A 333 3.70 19.66 -11.29
C SER A 333 3.77 18.14 -11.45
N TRP A 334 2.99 17.62 -12.39
CA TRP A 334 2.84 16.20 -12.65
C TRP A 334 2.41 15.93 -14.09
N VAL A 335 2.40 14.64 -14.44
CA VAL A 335 1.89 14.17 -15.72
C VAL A 335 0.66 13.29 -15.50
N PRO A 336 -0.44 13.46 -16.23
CA PRO A 336 -1.56 12.54 -16.16
C PRO A 336 -1.18 11.16 -16.71
N ALA A 337 -1.49 10.09 -15.97
CA ALA A 337 -1.30 8.73 -16.45
C ALA A 337 -2.35 8.36 -17.51
N VAL A 338 -1.93 7.59 -18.51
CA VAL A 338 -2.82 7.07 -19.56
C VAL A 338 -3.23 5.64 -19.21
N ASP A 339 -4.54 5.39 -19.04
CA ASP A 339 -5.05 4.04 -18.87
C ASP A 339 -5.25 3.36 -20.24
N SER A 340 -4.31 2.50 -20.65
CA SER A 340 -4.38 1.74 -21.90
C SER A 340 -5.50 0.68 -21.92
N LEU A 341 -6.07 0.36 -20.75
CA LEU A 341 -7.14 -0.62 -20.59
C LEU A 341 -8.53 0.01 -20.50
N GLU A 342 -8.62 1.36 -20.36
CA GLU A 342 -9.91 2.03 -20.15
C GLU A 342 -9.93 3.46 -20.71
N ALA A 343 -10.59 3.61 -21.84
CA ALA A 343 -10.64 4.88 -22.55
C ALA A 343 -11.45 6.00 -21.85
N THR A 344 -12.32 5.65 -20.89
CA THR A 344 -13.12 6.62 -20.15
C THR A 344 -12.39 7.20 -18.95
N ALA A 345 -11.24 6.64 -18.57
CA ALA A 345 -10.46 7.03 -17.39
C ALA A 345 -9.56 8.27 -17.63
N VAL A 346 -10.05 9.23 -18.39
CA VAL A 346 -9.34 10.50 -18.67
C VAL A 346 -9.65 11.49 -17.54
N PRO A 347 -8.66 12.13 -16.93
CA PRO A 347 -8.91 13.14 -15.90
C PRO A 347 -9.47 14.45 -16.47
N ASP A 348 -10.47 15.00 -15.78
CA ASP A 348 -11.01 16.35 -16.01
C ASP A 348 -10.28 17.39 -15.15
N GLY A 349 -9.64 16.94 -14.06
CA GLY A 349 -8.91 17.78 -13.13
C GLY A 349 -8.16 16.98 -12.09
N TYR A 350 -7.63 17.67 -11.08
CA TYR A 350 -6.75 17.10 -10.07
C TYR A 350 -7.04 17.71 -8.71
N VAL A 351 -6.76 16.97 -7.64
CA VAL A 351 -6.77 17.49 -6.27
C VAL A 351 -5.38 17.34 -5.67
N VAL A 352 -4.81 18.47 -5.21
CA VAL A 352 -3.51 18.50 -4.56
C VAL A 352 -3.71 18.60 -3.05
N TYR A 353 -3.28 17.57 -2.34
CA TYR A 353 -3.31 17.51 -0.89
C TYR A 353 -1.98 17.97 -0.32
N THR A 354 -2.05 18.83 0.70
CA THR A 354 -0.87 19.42 1.34
C THR A 354 -0.75 18.94 2.78
N ARG A 355 0.46 18.58 3.19
CA ARG A 355 0.82 18.32 4.58
C ARG A 355 1.97 19.23 4.97
N VAL A 356 1.88 19.88 6.13
CA VAL A 356 2.92 20.76 6.66
C VAL A 356 3.60 20.10 7.83
N ASP A 357 4.92 19.97 7.77
CA ASP A 357 5.79 19.31 8.77
C ASP A 357 5.29 17.91 9.14
N ASP A 358 4.99 17.69 10.43
CA ASP A 358 4.42 16.46 10.94
C ASP A 358 2.88 16.48 10.98
N GLY A 359 2.21 17.37 10.23
CA GLY A 359 0.75 17.43 10.12
C GLY A 359 0.12 16.21 9.43
N GLY A 360 -1.19 16.23 9.25
CA GLY A 360 -1.92 15.38 8.32
C GLY A 360 -2.07 16.07 6.97
N PHE A 361 -2.44 15.33 5.94
CA PHE A 361 -2.88 15.95 4.69
C PHE A 361 -4.22 16.66 4.90
N ASP A 362 -4.35 17.82 4.26
CA ASP A 362 -5.57 18.62 4.25
C ASP A 362 -6.68 18.03 3.36
N ASN A 363 -7.77 18.76 3.15
CA ASN A 363 -8.88 18.33 2.30
C ASN A 363 -8.63 18.52 0.79
N GLY A 364 -7.44 18.94 0.41
CA GLY A 364 -7.01 19.12 -0.97
C GLY A 364 -7.51 20.39 -1.65
N ARG A 365 -6.81 20.79 -2.68
CA ARG A 365 -7.12 21.93 -3.53
C ARG A 365 -7.27 21.48 -4.98
N TYR A 366 -8.43 21.74 -5.57
CA TYR A 366 -8.73 21.38 -6.97
C TYR A 366 -8.05 22.31 -7.96
N THR A 367 -7.61 21.76 -9.10
CA THR A 367 -7.10 22.45 -10.28
C THR A 367 -7.39 21.66 -11.55
N GLU A 368 -7.69 22.35 -12.65
CA GLU A 368 -7.82 21.74 -13.97
C GLU A 368 -6.47 21.60 -14.70
N ARG A 369 -5.42 22.22 -14.15
CA ARG A 369 -4.08 22.21 -14.74
C ARG A 369 -3.21 21.13 -14.14
N PRO A 370 -2.25 20.54 -14.88
CA PRO A 370 -1.33 19.55 -14.36
C PRO A 370 -0.21 20.19 -13.50
N TYR A 371 -0.52 21.26 -12.81
CA TYR A 371 0.34 21.91 -11.83
C TYR A 371 -0.47 22.77 -10.86
N LEU A 372 0.15 23.07 -9.71
CA LEU A 372 -0.38 23.99 -8.70
C LEU A 372 0.74 24.87 -8.16
N MET A 373 0.49 26.19 -8.09
CA MET A 373 1.31 27.12 -7.32
C MET A 373 0.84 27.11 -5.87
N ALA A 374 1.74 26.75 -4.95
CA ALA A 374 1.47 26.68 -3.52
C ALA A 374 2.34 27.67 -2.74
N ASP A 375 1.75 28.34 -1.77
CA ASP A 375 2.48 29.21 -0.85
C ASP A 375 3.23 28.39 0.19
N GLN A 376 4.43 28.83 0.56
CA GLN A 376 5.26 28.19 1.58
C GLN A 376 5.85 29.23 2.54
N GLU A 377 5.83 28.89 3.81
CA GLU A 377 6.56 29.64 4.84
C GLU A 377 8.00 29.09 4.93
N PRO A 378 9.03 29.94 4.91
CA PRO A 378 10.41 29.51 5.08
C PRO A 378 10.62 28.74 6.40
N GLY A 379 11.44 27.69 6.34
CA GLY A 379 11.76 26.83 7.49
C GLY A 379 10.73 25.74 7.77
N ARG A 380 9.63 25.65 6.99
CA ARG A 380 8.63 24.59 7.09
C ARG A 380 8.71 23.63 5.93
N ILE A 381 8.48 22.37 6.20
CA ILE A 381 8.45 21.30 5.17
C ILE A 381 7.01 21.12 4.68
N TYR A 382 6.82 21.31 3.39
CA TYR A 382 5.54 21.07 2.72
C TYR A 382 5.66 19.80 1.89
N SER A 383 4.74 18.88 2.12
CA SER A 383 4.60 17.62 1.34
C SER A 383 3.33 17.69 0.51
N TYR A 384 3.40 17.21 -0.72
CA TYR A 384 2.29 17.22 -1.67
C TYR A 384 2.07 15.84 -2.25
N ARG A 385 0.81 15.43 -2.36
CA ARG A 385 0.37 14.29 -3.15
C ARG A 385 -0.81 14.71 -4.00
N VAL A 386 -0.98 14.07 -5.14
CA VAL A 386 -1.97 14.47 -6.14
C VAL A 386 -2.85 13.29 -6.50
N THR A 387 -4.14 13.55 -6.64
CA THR A 387 -5.10 12.63 -7.24
C THR A 387 -5.65 13.21 -8.53
N ALA A 388 -6.03 12.36 -9.47
CA ALA A 388 -6.72 12.74 -10.69
C ALA A 388 -8.22 12.47 -10.52
N VAL A 389 -9.07 13.35 -11.08
CA VAL A 389 -10.53 13.26 -10.94
C VAL A 389 -11.23 13.41 -12.28
N ASN A 390 -12.35 12.69 -12.41
CA ASN A 390 -13.34 12.86 -13.48
C ASN A 390 -14.74 12.54 -12.97
N ALA A 391 -15.74 12.48 -13.84
CA ALA A 391 -17.11 12.11 -13.47
C ALA A 391 -17.25 10.71 -12.87
N GLY A 392 -16.29 9.81 -13.08
CA GLY A 392 -16.24 8.45 -12.48
C GLY A 392 -15.68 8.40 -11.08
N GLY A 393 -15.05 9.47 -10.61
CA GLY A 393 -14.50 9.58 -9.26
C GLY A 393 -13.05 10.05 -9.21
N GLU A 394 -12.45 9.85 -8.05
CA GLU A 394 -11.09 10.28 -7.70
C GLU A 394 -10.15 9.07 -7.67
N SER A 395 -8.95 9.22 -8.24
CA SER A 395 -7.91 8.18 -8.25
C SER A 395 -7.34 7.91 -6.85
N LEU A 396 -6.59 6.83 -6.70
CA LEU A 396 -5.65 6.70 -5.60
C LEU A 396 -4.60 7.83 -5.65
N PRO A 397 -4.00 8.23 -4.51
CA PRO A 397 -2.99 9.28 -4.50
C PRO A 397 -1.68 8.81 -5.15
N SER A 398 -0.99 9.77 -5.75
CA SER A 398 0.39 9.61 -6.23
C SER A 398 1.39 9.30 -5.11
N GLU A 399 2.66 9.20 -5.47
CA GLU A 399 3.76 9.38 -4.51
C GLU A 399 3.73 10.79 -3.90
N THR A 400 4.46 10.98 -2.80
CA THR A 400 4.57 12.25 -2.08
C THR A 400 5.87 12.94 -2.43
N VAL A 401 5.79 14.15 -2.98
CA VAL A 401 6.93 15.06 -3.15
C VAL A 401 6.94 16.09 -2.03
N ALA A 402 8.10 16.68 -1.74
CA ALA A 402 8.23 17.66 -0.67
C ALA A 402 9.24 18.76 -1.00
N ALA A 403 9.08 19.91 -0.36
CA ALA A 403 10.01 21.04 -0.47
C ALA A 403 10.10 21.82 0.85
N CYS A 404 11.26 22.41 1.09
CA CYS A 404 11.48 23.36 2.20
C CYS A 404 12.53 24.40 1.82
N ARG A 405 12.17 25.67 1.98
CA ARG A 405 13.10 26.78 1.89
C ARG A 405 13.66 27.09 3.28
N VAL A 406 14.92 26.81 3.50
CA VAL A 406 15.59 27.09 4.77
C VAL A 406 16.09 28.54 4.75
N PRO A 407 15.80 29.36 5.76
CA PRO A 407 16.39 30.70 5.89
C PRO A 407 17.91 30.61 5.94
N GLU A 408 18.61 31.51 5.25
CA GLU A 408 20.08 31.55 5.20
C GLU A 408 20.68 30.21 4.72
N SER A 409 20.03 29.56 3.76
CA SER A 409 20.41 28.25 3.25
C SER A 409 21.83 28.20 2.69
N ARG A 410 22.55 27.13 3.00
CA ARG A 410 23.88 26.81 2.43
C ARG A 410 23.82 26.36 0.95
N GLY A 411 22.62 26.25 0.37
CA GLY A 411 22.36 25.83 -1.00
C GLY A 411 21.11 24.96 -1.08
N THR A 412 20.80 24.48 -2.29
CA THR A 412 19.61 23.65 -2.53
C THR A 412 20.03 22.23 -2.91
N VAL A 413 19.37 21.24 -2.32
CA VAL A 413 19.52 19.81 -2.60
C VAL A 413 18.28 19.33 -3.35
N LEU A 414 18.45 18.56 -4.41
CA LEU A 414 17.37 17.83 -5.08
C LEU A 414 17.27 16.43 -4.47
N VAL A 415 16.11 16.10 -3.94
CA VAL A 415 15.78 14.73 -3.49
C VAL A 415 15.05 14.03 -4.63
N VAL A 416 15.62 12.95 -5.14
CA VAL A 416 15.02 12.12 -6.20
C VAL A 416 14.53 10.81 -5.58
N ASN A 417 13.22 10.57 -5.65
CA ASN A 417 12.68 9.27 -5.27
C ASN A 417 12.86 8.28 -6.43
N GLY A 418 13.89 7.43 -6.33
CA GLY A 418 14.15 6.32 -7.25
C GLY A 418 13.63 4.98 -6.75
N PHE A 419 12.93 4.97 -5.60
CA PHE A 419 12.33 3.77 -5.04
C PHE A 419 10.85 3.72 -5.40
N ASP A 420 10.54 3.19 -6.58
CA ASP A 420 9.17 2.96 -7.07
C ASP A 420 8.76 1.48 -7.04
N ARG A 421 9.66 0.58 -6.66
CA ARG A 421 9.41 -0.86 -6.61
C ARG A 421 8.28 -1.21 -5.66
N VAL A 422 7.30 -1.96 -6.18
CA VAL A 422 6.33 -2.79 -5.46
C VAL A 422 6.30 -4.15 -6.13
N SER A 423 6.49 -5.23 -5.36
CA SER A 423 6.70 -6.55 -5.96
C SER A 423 6.36 -7.70 -5.03
N ALA A 424 6.10 -8.87 -5.62
CA ALA A 424 6.07 -10.14 -4.91
C ALA A 424 7.44 -10.45 -4.26
N PRO A 425 7.48 -11.36 -3.27
CA PRO A 425 8.73 -11.92 -2.78
C PRO A 425 9.48 -12.65 -3.92
N ARG A 426 10.83 -12.67 -3.84
CA ARG A 426 11.64 -13.41 -4.80
C ARG A 426 11.23 -14.88 -4.83
N SER A 427 10.92 -15.39 -6.00
CA SER A 427 10.54 -16.80 -6.22
C SER A 427 11.71 -17.66 -6.62
N MET A 428 11.60 -18.99 -6.37
CA MET A 428 12.52 -20.01 -6.85
C MET A 428 11.74 -21.24 -7.28
N ARG A 429 12.28 -21.98 -8.25
CA ARG A 429 11.75 -23.26 -8.69
C ARG A 429 12.88 -24.21 -9.07
N CYS A 430 12.78 -25.46 -8.66
CA CYS A 430 13.57 -26.58 -9.12
C CYS A 430 12.65 -27.80 -9.44
N ASP A 431 13.20 -28.92 -9.78
CA ASP A 431 12.44 -30.08 -10.28
C ASP A 431 11.35 -30.58 -9.31
N SER A 432 11.58 -30.47 -8.02
CA SER A 432 10.68 -31.02 -6.99
C SER A 432 10.13 -29.97 -6.02
N LEU A 433 10.70 -28.78 -5.99
CA LEU A 433 10.37 -27.77 -5.01
C LEU A 433 10.26 -26.40 -5.67
N ALA A 434 9.23 -25.67 -5.30
CA ALA A 434 9.06 -24.26 -5.61
C ALA A 434 8.72 -23.47 -4.35
N GLY A 435 8.83 -22.14 -4.38
CA GLY A 435 8.48 -21.31 -3.25
C GLY A 435 9.06 -19.90 -3.34
N PHE A 436 9.00 -19.18 -2.23
CA PHE A 436 9.45 -17.80 -2.13
C PHE A 436 10.62 -17.67 -1.15
N LEU A 437 11.67 -16.96 -1.57
CA LEU A 437 12.91 -16.75 -0.82
C LEU A 437 12.83 -15.47 0.03
N ALA A 438 11.84 -15.37 0.90
CA ALA A 438 11.58 -14.19 1.72
C ALA A 438 12.76 -13.73 2.60
N GLY A 439 13.67 -14.65 2.95
CA GLY A 439 14.89 -14.30 3.69
C GLY A 439 15.95 -13.57 2.85
N GLU A 440 15.82 -13.62 1.52
CA GLU A 440 16.70 -12.90 0.61
C GLU A 440 16.04 -11.61 0.10
N ASP A 441 14.74 -11.71 -0.24
CA ASP A 441 13.93 -10.59 -0.68
C ASP A 441 12.45 -10.93 -0.42
N ASN A 442 11.88 -10.28 0.58
CA ASN A 442 10.48 -10.48 0.98
C ASN A 442 9.47 -9.76 0.05
N GLY A 443 9.96 -9.21 -1.05
CA GLY A 443 9.15 -8.32 -1.88
C GLY A 443 8.96 -6.94 -1.23
N VAL A 444 8.09 -6.17 -1.85
CA VAL A 444 7.74 -4.84 -1.38
C VAL A 444 6.24 -4.66 -1.54
N PRO A 445 5.46 -4.71 -0.44
CA PRO A 445 4.05 -4.35 -0.47
C PRO A 445 3.84 -2.91 -0.96
N ASP A 446 2.71 -2.65 -1.61
CA ASP A 446 2.29 -1.29 -1.92
C ASP A 446 1.76 -0.62 -0.64
N ARG A 447 2.42 0.44 -0.20
CA ARG A 447 2.13 1.21 1.01
C ARG A 447 2.12 0.33 2.27
N ILE A 448 0.98 -0.24 2.62
CA ILE A 448 0.77 -1.08 3.80
C ILE A 448 -0.01 -2.32 3.38
N ASP A 449 0.43 -3.49 3.81
CA ASP A 449 -0.32 -4.74 3.68
C ASP A 449 -0.83 -5.17 5.06
N ILE A 450 -2.15 -5.21 5.21
CA ILE A 450 -2.85 -5.63 6.44
C ILE A 450 -3.36 -7.07 6.37
N SER A 451 -3.15 -7.75 5.25
CA SER A 451 -3.61 -9.12 5.01
C SER A 451 -2.46 -10.09 4.76
N TYR A 452 -1.23 -9.65 5.00
CA TYR A 452 -0.04 -10.43 4.72
C TYR A 452 0.18 -11.48 5.79
N ILE A 453 -0.02 -12.73 5.43
CA ILE A 453 0.16 -13.89 6.33
C ILE A 453 1.59 -14.45 6.32
N GLY A 454 2.51 -13.79 5.65
CA GLY A 454 3.86 -14.28 5.40
C GLY A 454 3.99 -14.96 4.04
N PRO A 455 5.22 -15.14 3.55
CA PRO A 455 5.44 -15.78 2.25
C PRO A 455 5.10 -17.27 2.33
N GLN A 456 4.39 -17.74 1.32
CA GLN A 456 4.21 -19.17 1.09
C GLN A 456 5.54 -19.75 0.60
N ARG A 457 6.25 -20.47 1.47
CA ARG A 457 7.64 -20.86 1.20
C ARG A 457 7.76 -22.16 0.44
N VAL A 458 6.79 -23.06 0.60
CA VAL A 458 6.92 -24.43 0.15
C VAL A 458 5.75 -24.83 -0.74
N PHE A 459 6.08 -25.21 -1.98
CA PHE A 459 5.20 -25.89 -2.92
C PHE A 459 5.95 -27.17 -3.35
N ASP A 460 5.72 -28.27 -2.64
CA ASP A 460 6.36 -29.56 -2.95
C ASP A 460 5.65 -30.21 -4.14
N LEU A 461 6.29 -30.17 -5.29
CA LEU A 461 5.75 -30.67 -6.56
C LEU A 461 5.68 -32.20 -6.62
N THR A 462 6.33 -32.91 -5.68
CA THR A 462 6.35 -34.39 -5.64
C THR A 462 5.20 -34.97 -4.83
N GLN A 463 4.56 -34.16 -3.97
CA GLN A 463 3.46 -34.67 -3.15
C GLN A 463 2.15 -34.68 -3.90
N ALA A 464 1.39 -35.74 -3.68
CA ALA A 464 0.04 -35.83 -4.19
C ALA A 464 -0.82 -34.66 -3.67
N ARG A 465 -1.72 -34.19 -4.52
CA ARG A 465 -2.70 -33.14 -4.23
C ARG A 465 -3.41 -33.43 -2.91
N CYS A 466 -2.98 -32.73 -1.87
CA CYS A 466 -3.63 -32.82 -0.58
C CYS A 466 -4.64 -31.69 -0.45
N PRO A 467 -5.94 -31.96 -0.21
CA PRO A 467 -6.95 -30.91 -0.13
C PRO A 467 -6.94 -30.11 1.19
N VAL A 468 -6.00 -30.40 2.11
CA VAL A 468 -5.99 -29.82 3.45
C VAL A 468 -4.57 -29.36 3.79
N ASP A 469 -4.45 -28.25 4.48
CA ASP A 469 -3.32 -27.62 5.18
C ASP A 469 -2.03 -28.44 5.33
N SER A 470 -1.56 -28.97 4.23
CA SER A 470 -0.32 -29.71 4.16
C SER A 470 0.82 -28.73 3.88
N LEU A 471 1.92 -28.90 4.56
CA LEU A 471 3.16 -28.16 4.35
C LEU A 471 3.67 -28.20 2.90
N ALA A 472 3.10 -29.06 2.08
CA ALA A 472 3.53 -29.31 0.71
C ALA A 472 2.95 -28.35 -0.34
N LEU A 473 1.81 -27.71 -0.08
CA LEU A 473 1.07 -26.96 -1.08
C LEU A 473 0.80 -25.52 -0.64
N GLY A 474 1.84 -24.71 -0.61
CA GLY A 474 1.73 -23.28 -0.31
C GLY A 474 1.65 -22.95 1.18
N ALA A 475 2.24 -23.80 2.03
CA ALA A 475 2.30 -23.53 3.45
C ALA A 475 3.08 -22.25 3.77
N SER A 476 2.53 -21.39 4.60
CA SER A 476 3.26 -20.30 5.26
C SER A 476 3.98 -20.83 6.49
N CYS A 477 5.23 -20.41 6.65
CA CYS A 477 6.04 -20.72 7.84
C CYS A 477 6.26 -19.48 8.72
N CYS A 478 5.43 -18.45 8.59
CA CYS A 478 5.54 -17.18 9.29
C CYS A 478 4.17 -16.81 9.86
N ASP A 479 4.15 -16.36 11.10
CA ASP A 479 2.94 -15.89 11.78
C ASP A 479 2.85 -14.36 11.65
N TYR A 480 2.58 -13.89 10.42
CA TYR A 480 2.43 -12.45 10.12
C TYR A 480 0.98 -12.02 9.94
N GLU A 481 0.01 -12.91 10.09
CA GLU A 481 -1.41 -12.62 9.93
C GLU A 481 -1.93 -11.60 10.92
N THR A 482 -1.23 -11.38 12.03
CA THR A 482 -1.57 -10.38 13.05
C THR A 482 -0.83 -9.07 12.88
N ASP A 483 0.10 -8.99 11.94
CA ASP A 483 0.97 -7.83 11.76
C ASP A 483 0.53 -6.96 10.58
N VAL A 484 0.69 -5.66 10.75
CA VAL A 484 0.62 -4.70 9.65
C VAL A 484 2.01 -4.56 9.06
N ILE A 485 2.16 -4.91 7.78
CA ILE A 485 3.44 -4.92 7.10
C ILE A 485 3.60 -3.64 6.28
N GLY A 486 4.56 -2.81 6.65
CA GLY A 486 4.99 -1.65 5.85
C GLY A 486 5.77 -2.10 4.61
N GLY A 487 5.44 -1.50 3.47
CA GLY A 487 6.13 -1.65 2.21
C GLY A 487 6.65 -0.32 1.70
N ASN A 488 6.55 -0.08 0.39
CA ASN A 488 6.86 1.22 -0.17
C ASN A 488 5.73 2.20 0.12
N THR A 489 5.96 3.12 1.04
CA THR A 489 4.97 4.14 1.43
C THR A 489 4.90 5.29 0.42
N PHE A 490 5.87 5.42 -0.48
CA PHE A 490 6.01 6.54 -1.42
C PHE A 490 6.05 7.91 -0.72
N ASP A 491 6.54 7.98 0.52
CA ASP A 491 6.55 9.20 1.34
C ASP A 491 7.92 9.43 2.02
N TYR A 492 9.00 9.29 1.25
CA TYR A 492 10.36 9.39 1.76
C TYR A 492 10.99 10.79 1.58
N ALA A 493 10.53 11.56 0.59
CA ALA A 493 11.10 12.87 0.27
C ALA A 493 11.11 13.83 1.47
N ALA A 494 10.03 13.87 2.25
CA ALA A 494 9.96 14.68 3.47
C ALA A 494 10.87 14.15 4.59
N LEU A 495 11.08 12.83 4.68
CA LEU A 495 11.96 12.22 5.69
C LEU A 495 13.42 12.58 5.43
N HIS A 496 13.91 12.41 4.20
CA HIS A 496 15.26 12.82 3.77
C HIS A 496 15.41 14.33 3.87
N GLY A 497 14.47 15.08 3.30
CA GLY A 497 14.45 16.54 3.29
C GLY A 497 14.50 17.16 4.68
N ARG A 498 13.89 16.53 5.68
CA ARG A 498 13.98 16.99 7.08
C ARG A 498 15.41 16.98 7.59
N SER A 499 16.16 15.93 7.32
CA SER A 499 17.56 15.82 7.73
C SER A 499 18.47 16.75 6.91
N ILE A 500 18.14 16.98 5.62
CA ILE A 500 18.78 17.98 4.77
C ILE A 500 18.54 19.39 5.32
N ALA A 501 17.31 19.73 5.68
CA ALA A 501 16.97 21.01 6.28
C ALA A 501 17.66 21.22 7.64
N ALA A 502 17.76 20.17 8.47
CA ALA A 502 18.51 20.20 9.73
C ALA A 502 20.02 20.40 9.53
N ALA A 503 20.58 20.01 8.38
CA ALA A 503 21.95 20.32 7.97
C ALA A 503 22.13 21.74 7.39
N GLY A 504 21.07 22.52 7.26
CA GLY A 504 21.10 23.92 6.82
C GLY A 504 20.94 24.11 5.30
N TYR A 505 20.38 23.13 4.59
CA TYR A 505 20.13 23.20 3.15
C TYR A 505 18.63 23.28 2.85
N SER A 506 18.25 24.10 1.86
CA SER A 506 16.94 24.04 1.24
C SER A 506 16.85 22.75 0.40
N PHE A 507 15.64 22.23 0.22
CA PHE A 507 15.45 21.09 -0.68
C PHE A 507 14.12 21.18 -1.43
N HIS A 508 14.12 20.58 -2.59
CA HIS A 508 12.95 20.24 -3.39
C HIS A 508 13.07 18.78 -3.86
N SER A 509 11.97 18.21 -4.36
CA SER A 509 12.01 16.78 -4.70
C SER A 509 11.31 16.48 -6.02
N ALA A 510 11.63 15.33 -6.59
CA ALA A 510 11.01 14.79 -7.78
C ALA A 510 10.96 13.26 -7.73
N SER A 511 10.03 12.68 -8.50
CA SER A 511 10.07 11.27 -8.87
C SER A 511 11.22 10.98 -9.84
N LEU A 512 11.71 9.74 -9.87
CA LEU A 512 12.66 9.30 -10.89
C LEU A 512 12.10 9.47 -12.31
N GLN A 513 10.84 9.18 -12.50
CA GLN A 513 10.17 9.34 -13.82
C GLN A 513 10.26 10.78 -14.35
N ALA A 514 10.10 11.79 -13.48
CA ALA A 514 10.25 13.19 -13.90
C ALA A 514 11.70 13.52 -14.32
N VAL A 515 12.68 12.90 -13.68
CA VAL A 515 14.10 13.05 -14.05
C VAL A 515 14.38 12.40 -15.40
N LEU A 516 13.96 11.16 -15.60
CA LEU A 516 14.16 10.41 -16.86
C LEU A 516 13.46 11.06 -18.05
N ARG A 517 12.30 11.66 -17.84
CA ARG A 517 11.55 12.41 -18.87
C ARG A 517 12.17 13.78 -19.22
N GLY A 518 13.10 14.26 -18.38
CA GLY A 518 13.67 15.60 -18.51
C GLY A 518 12.79 16.73 -17.96
N ASP A 519 11.70 16.40 -17.25
CA ASP A 519 10.84 17.38 -16.55
C ASP A 519 11.57 17.95 -15.31
N LYS A 520 12.60 17.26 -14.83
CA LYS A 520 13.46 17.67 -13.71
C LYS A 520 14.94 17.42 -14.04
N HIS A 521 15.78 18.43 -13.85
CA HIS A 521 17.21 18.35 -14.10
C HIS A 521 17.99 18.20 -12.80
N LEU A 522 19.07 17.38 -12.81
CA LEU A 522 20.00 17.25 -11.68
C LEU A 522 20.84 18.52 -11.52
N ALA A 523 21.20 19.16 -12.63
CA ALA A 523 22.04 20.36 -12.66
C ALA A 523 21.42 21.54 -11.87
N GLY A 524 22.26 22.43 -11.36
CA GLY A 524 21.84 23.60 -10.59
C GLY A 524 21.62 23.33 -9.10
N ASN A 525 21.70 22.10 -8.65
CA ASN A 525 21.60 21.72 -7.26
C ASN A 525 23.00 21.54 -6.62
N ARG A 526 23.13 21.88 -5.34
CA ARG A 526 24.36 21.73 -4.58
C ARG A 526 24.76 20.26 -4.41
N ALA A 527 23.75 19.40 -4.26
CA ALA A 527 23.86 17.95 -4.27
C ALA A 527 22.53 17.32 -4.72
N VAL A 528 22.59 16.07 -5.14
CA VAL A 528 21.43 15.20 -5.40
C VAL A 528 21.41 14.09 -4.34
N ASP A 529 20.26 13.89 -3.70
CA ASP A 529 20.00 12.77 -2.79
C ASP A 529 19.07 11.78 -3.50
N LEU A 530 19.64 10.65 -3.94
CA LEU A 530 18.94 9.59 -4.68
C LEU A 530 18.51 8.46 -3.73
N ILE A 531 17.21 8.35 -3.52
CA ILE A 531 16.58 7.32 -2.70
C ILE A 531 16.37 6.08 -3.55
N LEU A 532 17.00 4.97 -3.22
CA LEU A 532 16.85 3.69 -3.92
C LEU A 532 16.20 2.61 -3.06
N GLY A 533 16.06 2.79 -1.75
CA GLY A 533 15.34 1.87 -0.88
C GLY A 533 15.66 0.40 -1.13
N LYS A 534 14.62 -0.35 -1.56
CA LYS A 534 14.73 -1.74 -2.02
C LYS A 534 14.61 -1.86 -3.56
N GLN A 535 14.96 -0.82 -4.30
CA GLN A 535 14.96 -0.82 -5.77
C GLN A 535 15.93 -1.85 -6.31
N ARG A 536 15.45 -2.74 -7.17
CA ARG A 536 16.24 -3.72 -7.88
C ARG A 536 15.47 -4.30 -9.06
N THR A 537 16.16 -4.75 -10.08
CA THR A 537 15.59 -5.50 -11.20
C THR A 537 14.82 -6.71 -10.67
N THR A 538 13.56 -6.79 -11.03
CA THR A 538 12.61 -7.78 -10.50
C THR A 538 11.87 -8.44 -11.65
N SER A 539 11.92 -9.77 -11.70
CA SER A 539 11.12 -10.58 -12.63
C SER A 539 9.63 -10.47 -12.31
N MET A 540 8.81 -10.49 -13.36
CA MET A 540 7.37 -10.31 -13.28
C MET A 540 6.62 -11.61 -13.53
N GLY A 541 5.63 -11.89 -12.67
CA GLY A 541 4.73 -13.05 -12.82
C GLY A 541 5.51 -14.35 -12.96
N ARG A 542 5.32 -15.05 -14.10
CA ARG A 542 6.02 -16.29 -14.45
C ARG A 542 7.23 -16.07 -15.39
N ASP A 543 7.89 -14.94 -15.30
CA ASP A 543 8.99 -14.54 -16.19
C ASP A 543 8.54 -14.40 -17.67
N VAL A 544 7.28 -14.09 -17.90
CA VAL A 544 6.70 -13.87 -19.23
C VAL A 544 6.68 -12.39 -19.64
N LEU A 545 6.98 -11.51 -18.72
CA LEU A 545 7.09 -10.07 -18.91
C LEU A 545 8.54 -9.62 -18.73
N ASP A 546 8.88 -8.48 -19.30
CA ASP A 546 10.19 -7.89 -19.11
C ASP A 546 10.41 -7.55 -17.63
N PRO A 547 11.63 -7.72 -17.10
CA PRO A 547 11.96 -7.29 -15.75
C PRO A 547 11.79 -5.78 -15.59
N GLU A 548 11.36 -5.36 -14.40
CA GLU A 548 11.18 -3.96 -14.04
C GLU A 548 12.01 -3.58 -12.80
N PHE A 549 12.01 -2.28 -12.45
CA PHE A 549 12.61 -1.73 -11.23
C PHE A 549 14.14 -1.79 -11.16
N GLU A 550 14.82 -1.61 -12.28
CA GLU A 550 16.27 -1.44 -12.27
C GLU A 550 16.69 -0.31 -11.31
N ALA A 551 17.72 -0.55 -10.50
CA ALA A 551 18.24 0.47 -9.59
C ALA A 551 18.85 1.66 -10.34
N PHE A 552 19.52 1.38 -11.46
CA PHE A 552 20.15 2.38 -12.33
C PHE A 552 19.89 2.03 -13.79
N PRO A 553 18.73 2.39 -14.35
CA PRO A 553 18.51 2.30 -15.80
C PRO A 553 19.55 3.11 -16.57
N ASP A 554 19.87 2.71 -17.81
CA ASP A 554 20.95 3.29 -18.60
C ASP A 554 20.85 4.83 -18.72
N GLU A 555 19.65 5.35 -18.92
CA GLU A 555 19.39 6.80 -18.99
C GLU A 555 19.75 7.51 -17.68
N LEU A 556 19.49 6.87 -16.52
CA LEU A 556 19.88 7.45 -15.23
C LEU A 556 21.40 7.41 -15.02
N GLN A 557 22.07 6.34 -15.47
CA GLN A 557 23.53 6.25 -15.42
C GLN A 557 24.17 7.40 -16.19
N ASP A 558 23.70 7.68 -17.40
CA ASP A 558 24.17 8.79 -18.25
C ASP A 558 23.94 10.15 -17.58
N LEU A 559 22.76 10.40 -17.04
CA LEU A 559 22.43 11.65 -16.35
C LEU A 559 23.29 11.89 -15.13
N ILE A 560 23.56 10.85 -14.33
CA ILE A 560 24.43 10.93 -13.15
C ILE A 560 25.88 11.18 -13.56
N ALA A 561 26.36 10.45 -14.59
CA ALA A 561 27.72 10.62 -15.09
C ALA A 561 27.96 12.05 -15.63
N ASP A 562 27.01 12.60 -16.37
CA ASP A 562 27.05 13.98 -16.85
C ASP A 562 27.04 14.99 -15.71
N TYR A 563 26.17 14.79 -14.72
CA TYR A 563 26.05 15.67 -13.57
C TYR A 563 27.33 15.71 -12.73
N LEU A 564 27.93 14.56 -12.44
CA LEU A 564 29.18 14.46 -11.68
C LEU A 564 30.39 15.03 -12.45
N ARG A 565 30.45 14.82 -13.78
CA ARG A 565 31.49 15.43 -14.63
C ARG A 565 31.43 16.96 -14.61
N GLN A 566 30.26 17.54 -14.43
CA GLN A 566 30.08 18.99 -14.29
C GLN A 566 30.33 19.51 -12.85
N GLY A 567 30.85 18.67 -11.96
CA GLY A 567 31.11 19.04 -10.57
C GLY A 567 29.91 18.95 -9.63
N GLY A 568 28.84 18.25 -10.04
CA GLY A 568 27.71 17.93 -9.18
C GLY A 568 28.07 16.91 -8.11
N ASN A 569 27.31 16.79 -7.02
CA ASN A 569 27.58 15.90 -5.90
C ASN A 569 26.40 14.95 -5.68
N LEU A 570 26.68 13.67 -5.39
CA LEU A 570 25.66 12.63 -5.27
C LEU A 570 25.73 11.90 -3.92
N PHE A 571 24.59 11.83 -3.25
CA PHE A 571 24.31 10.84 -2.21
C PHE A 571 23.34 9.80 -2.78
N ALA A 572 23.70 8.51 -2.75
CA ALA A 572 22.80 7.41 -3.13
C ALA A 572 22.72 6.39 -2.01
N SER A 573 21.50 5.93 -1.68
CA SER A 573 21.29 4.97 -0.59
C SER A 573 20.25 3.91 -0.94
N GLY A 574 20.54 2.63 -0.68
CA GLY A 574 19.64 1.52 -0.97
C GLY A 574 20.23 0.14 -0.68
N CYS A 575 19.38 -0.88 -0.70
CA CYS A 575 19.74 -2.27 -0.42
C CYS A 575 20.51 -2.96 -1.55
N TYR A 576 20.39 -2.49 -2.79
CA TYR A 576 20.87 -3.19 -3.98
C TYR A 576 21.63 -2.26 -4.95
N VAL A 577 22.28 -1.23 -4.42
CA VAL A 577 22.97 -0.19 -5.22
C VAL A 577 24.02 -0.77 -6.16
N THR A 578 24.80 -1.74 -5.69
CA THR A 578 25.79 -2.44 -6.54
C THR A 578 25.35 -3.86 -6.89
N THR A 579 24.67 -4.56 -6.00
CA THR A 579 24.22 -5.95 -6.25
C THR A 579 23.37 -6.04 -7.50
N ASP A 580 22.53 -5.06 -7.79
CA ASP A 580 21.69 -5.05 -8.99
C ASP A 580 22.51 -4.95 -10.26
N LEU A 581 23.58 -4.16 -10.28
CA LEU A 581 24.51 -4.03 -11.40
C LEU A 581 25.45 -5.24 -11.57
N TRP A 582 25.56 -6.11 -10.54
CA TRP A 582 26.36 -7.35 -10.55
C TRP A 582 25.53 -8.62 -10.76
N ARG A 583 24.22 -8.53 -11.07
CA ARG A 583 23.47 -9.73 -11.42
C ARG A 583 24.06 -10.39 -12.69
N ALA A 584 23.78 -11.70 -12.84
CA ALA A 584 24.41 -12.52 -13.88
C ALA A 584 24.08 -12.06 -15.31
N ASP A 585 22.91 -11.46 -15.49
CA ASP A 585 22.36 -10.95 -16.76
C ASP A 585 22.60 -9.44 -16.96
N ALA A 586 23.18 -8.75 -15.96
CA ALA A 586 23.47 -7.33 -16.08
C ALA A 586 24.59 -7.04 -17.07
N PRO A 587 24.49 -5.97 -17.88
CA PRO A 587 25.55 -5.57 -18.81
C PRO A 587 26.82 -5.11 -18.07
N GLU A 588 27.99 -5.25 -18.71
CA GLU A 588 29.25 -4.77 -18.12
C GLU A 588 29.30 -3.25 -17.95
N SER A 589 28.61 -2.49 -18.82
CA SER A 589 28.46 -1.03 -18.71
C SER A 589 27.98 -0.57 -17.33
N GLY A 590 27.02 -1.30 -16.72
CA GLY A 590 26.53 -1.00 -15.38
C GLY A 590 27.61 -1.18 -14.29
N ARG A 591 28.50 -2.18 -14.45
CA ARG A 591 29.64 -2.37 -13.55
C ARG A 591 30.71 -1.30 -13.74
N ASP A 592 30.91 -0.86 -14.97
CA ASP A 592 31.82 0.24 -15.29
C ASP A 592 31.32 1.56 -14.72
N PHE A 593 30.00 1.83 -14.88
CA PHE A 593 29.33 2.95 -14.23
C PHE A 593 29.55 2.94 -12.70
N ALA A 594 29.37 1.80 -12.04
CA ALA A 594 29.59 1.72 -10.61
C ALA A 594 31.07 1.99 -10.22
N ARG A 595 32.02 1.47 -11.00
CA ARG A 595 33.45 1.63 -10.71
C ARG A 595 33.99 3.04 -11.03
N GLU A 596 33.56 3.59 -12.17
CA GLU A 596 34.17 4.82 -12.73
C GLU A 596 33.38 6.08 -12.35
N VAL A 597 32.04 5.94 -12.10
CA VAL A 597 31.17 7.07 -11.81
C VAL A 597 30.75 7.11 -10.34
N LEU A 598 30.29 5.98 -9.78
CA LEU A 598 29.96 5.89 -8.36
C LEU A 598 31.16 5.63 -7.46
N HIS A 599 32.30 5.23 -8.03
CA HIS A 599 33.54 4.88 -7.35
C HIS A 599 33.40 3.75 -6.32
N CYS A 600 32.49 2.79 -6.59
CA CYS A 600 32.29 1.62 -5.75
C CYS A 600 32.06 0.35 -6.59
N ALA A 601 32.27 -0.80 -5.97
CA ALA A 601 32.02 -2.11 -6.54
C ALA A 601 31.30 -3.00 -5.55
N SER A 602 30.64 -4.05 -6.03
CA SER A 602 30.04 -5.05 -5.17
C SER A 602 31.13 -5.92 -4.53
N ASP A 603 31.04 -6.15 -3.22
CA ASP A 603 31.79 -7.21 -2.56
C ASP A 603 31.02 -8.53 -2.82
N SER A 604 31.42 -9.26 -3.84
CA SER A 604 30.72 -10.32 -4.57
C SER A 604 30.21 -11.54 -3.76
N LEU A 605 30.24 -11.45 -2.46
CA LEU A 605 29.56 -12.38 -1.57
C LEU A 605 28.25 -11.74 -1.13
N LEU A 606 27.15 -12.02 -1.86
CA LEU A 606 25.79 -11.76 -1.40
C LEU A 606 25.69 -12.15 0.08
N ALA A 607 25.28 -11.23 0.92
CA ALA A 607 25.01 -11.54 2.30
C ALA A 607 23.88 -12.58 2.34
N THR A 608 24.21 -13.82 2.66
CA THR A 608 23.19 -14.84 2.93
C THR A 608 22.38 -14.41 4.15
N ARG A 609 21.18 -14.95 4.32
CA ARG A 609 20.34 -14.70 5.50
C ARG A 609 21.11 -14.81 6.82
N ALA A 610 22.00 -15.80 6.93
CA ALA A 610 22.88 -15.96 8.10
C ALA A 610 23.86 -14.77 8.28
N GLN A 611 24.31 -14.16 7.18
CA GLN A 611 25.16 -12.97 7.23
C GLN A 611 24.36 -11.73 7.58
N THR A 612 23.13 -11.59 7.09
CA THR A 612 22.24 -10.48 7.42
C THR A 612 21.83 -10.52 8.89
N GLU A 613 21.53 -11.69 9.44
CA GLU A 613 21.30 -11.87 10.89
C GLU A 613 22.56 -11.56 11.71
N ALA A 614 23.75 -11.90 11.21
CA ALA A 614 25.03 -11.53 11.84
C ALA A 614 25.32 -10.02 11.75
N LEU A 615 24.82 -9.33 10.72
CA LEU A 615 24.92 -7.87 10.57
C LEU A 615 24.02 -7.11 11.55
N ARG A 616 22.95 -7.72 12.05
CA ARG A 616 22.04 -7.26 13.12
C ARG A 616 21.61 -5.79 13.01
N GLY A 617 21.41 -5.28 11.80
CA GLY A 617 20.94 -3.92 11.56
C GLY A 617 21.80 -2.81 12.16
N ARG A 618 23.12 -3.03 12.33
CA ARG A 618 24.05 -2.07 12.94
C ARG A 618 25.19 -1.71 12.01
N ILE A 619 25.52 -0.42 11.98
CA ILE A 619 26.56 0.18 11.15
C ILE A 619 27.43 1.07 12.02
N ARG A 620 28.74 1.07 11.77
CA ARG A 620 29.72 1.94 12.47
C ARG A 620 30.53 2.76 11.48
N VAL A 621 30.76 4.03 11.81
CA VAL A 621 31.69 4.88 11.09
C VAL A 621 33.12 4.46 11.45
N VAL A 622 33.94 4.23 10.41
CA VAL A 622 35.32 3.75 10.56
C VAL A 622 36.37 4.65 9.91
N ALA A 623 35.94 5.58 9.04
CA ALA A 623 36.87 6.43 8.30
C ALA A 623 37.46 7.55 9.18
N PRO A 624 38.74 7.86 9.01
CA PRO A 624 39.38 8.98 9.67
C PRO A 624 39.16 10.31 8.94
N HIS A 625 38.12 10.45 8.10
CA HIS A 625 37.88 11.73 7.41
C HIS A 625 37.25 12.74 8.37
N ALA A 626 37.65 14.02 8.24
CA ALA A 626 37.26 15.09 9.16
C ALA A 626 35.72 15.35 9.16
N SER A 627 35.07 15.11 8.03
CA SER A 627 33.63 15.32 7.88
C SER A 627 32.75 14.25 8.56
N PHE A 628 33.29 13.09 8.93
CA PHE A 628 32.48 11.99 9.46
C PHE A 628 32.69 11.77 10.96
N SER A 629 31.63 12.04 11.71
CA SER A 629 31.59 11.85 13.15
C SER A 629 31.56 10.36 13.51
N ARG A 630 32.35 9.97 14.51
CA ARG A 630 32.29 8.60 15.04
C ARG A 630 30.89 8.31 15.59
N GLY A 631 30.32 7.15 15.23
CA GLY A 631 29.00 6.77 15.68
C GLY A 631 28.56 5.38 15.25
N GLU A 632 27.47 4.95 15.82
CA GLU A 632 26.75 3.73 15.46
C GLU A 632 25.36 4.11 14.96
N TYR A 633 24.89 3.42 13.93
CA TYR A 633 23.58 3.57 13.32
C TYR A 633 22.86 2.23 13.32
N ARG A 634 21.52 2.26 13.34
CA ARG A 634 20.68 1.07 13.29
C ARG A 634 19.59 1.24 12.23
N TYR A 635 19.25 0.16 11.54
CA TYR A 635 18.15 0.11 10.59
C TYR A 635 17.16 -1.02 10.93
N PHE A 636 15.96 -0.92 10.40
CA PHE A 636 14.88 -1.89 10.68
C PHE A 636 15.13 -3.23 9.99
N THR A 637 15.06 -4.31 10.75
CA THR A 637 15.26 -5.69 10.28
C THR A 637 14.03 -6.59 10.54
N THR A 638 12.98 -6.04 11.15
CA THR A 638 11.73 -6.76 11.48
C THR A 638 10.54 -6.01 10.91
N PRO A 639 9.44 -6.71 10.59
CA PRO A 639 8.22 -6.09 10.10
C PRO A 639 7.70 -4.99 11.02
N ARG A 640 7.22 -3.90 10.39
CA ARG A 640 6.66 -2.72 11.04
C ARG A 640 5.56 -2.12 10.17
N PRO A 641 4.59 -1.41 10.77
CA PRO A 641 3.54 -0.75 10.00
C PRO A 641 3.98 0.55 9.32
N ASP A 642 5.08 1.17 9.77
CA ASP A 642 5.53 2.50 9.36
C ASP A 642 6.80 2.49 8.48
N ALA A 643 7.42 1.31 8.32
CA ALA A 643 8.63 1.17 7.50
C ALA A 643 8.78 -0.26 6.98
N TYR A 644 9.31 -0.39 5.79
CA TYR A 644 9.64 -1.69 5.21
C TYR A 644 10.81 -2.36 5.95
N THR A 645 10.83 -3.68 5.87
CA THR A 645 11.92 -4.49 6.44
C THR A 645 13.13 -4.51 5.52
N VAL A 646 14.31 -4.39 6.09
CA VAL A 646 15.59 -4.54 5.40
C VAL A 646 16.14 -5.95 5.70
N GLU A 647 15.87 -6.92 4.82
CA GLU A 647 16.34 -8.30 4.94
C GLU A 647 17.78 -8.45 4.45
N THR A 648 18.14 -7.66 3.45
CA THR A 648 19.44 -7.71 2.76
C THR A 648 19.99 -6.31 2.60
N VAL A 649 21.31 -6.17 2.67
CA VAL A 649 22.03 -4.92 2.45
C VAL A 649 23.19 -5.17 1.48
N ASP A 650 23.59 -4.13 0.76
CA ASP A 650 24.74 -4.20 -0.11
C ASP A 650 26.06 -4.12 0.69
N ARG A 651 27.02 -4.93 0.29
CA ARG A 651 28.42 -4.81 0.75
C ARG A 651 29.23 -4.20 -0.36
N LEU A 652 29.86 -3.08 -0.04
CA LEU A 652 30.55 -2.26 -1.01
C LEU A 652 32.07 -2.44 -0.89
N GLN A 653 32.78 -2.18 -1.99
CA GLN A 653 34.23 -2.00 -2.02
C GLN A 653 34.55 -0.65 -2.69
N PRO A 654 35.45 0.15 -2.15
CA PRO A 654 35.93 1.33 -2.87
C PRO A 654 36.57 0.95 -4.21
N ALA A 655 36.28 1.73 -5.26
CA ALA A 655 36.84 1.54 -6.59
C ALA A 655 37.35 2.87 -7.15
N GLY A 656 38.53 2.85 -7.75
CA GLY A 656 39.17 4.04 -8.32
C GLY A 656 39.95 4.90 -7.32
N GLU A 657 40.58 5.94 -7.85
CA GLU A 657 41.40 6.88 -7.09
C GLU A 657 40.50 7.82 -6.26
N GLY A 658 40.87 8.11 -5.02
CA GLY A 658 40.10 8.97 -4.11
C GLY A 658 38.90 8.30 -3.43
N ALA A 659 38.59 7.02 -3.70
CA ALA A 659 37.52 6.30 -3.03
C ALA A 659 37.99 5.64 -1.72
N PHE A 660 37.19 5.73 -0.66
CA PHE A 660 37.53 5.16 0.64
C PHE A 660 36.27 4.66 1.39
N PRO A 661 36.44 3.64 2.27
CA PRO A 661 35.31 3.14 3.06
C PRO A 661 35.01 4.07 4.23
N VAL A 662 33.77 4.50 4.39
CA VAL A 662 33.32 5.39 5.49
C VAL A 662 32.70 4.58 6.62
N MET A 663 31.86 3.60 6.31
CA MET A 663 31.08 2.85 7.28
C MET A 663 31.27 1.35 7.09
N ARG A 664 31.12 0.60 8.18
CA ARG A 664 31.12 -0.87 8.18
C ARG A 664 29.94 -1.44 8.95
N TYR A 665 29.43 -2.55 8.48
CA TYR A 665 28.45 -3.34 9.22
C TYR A 665 29.09 -4.00 10.46
N ALA A 666 28.28 -4.24 11.48
CA ALA A 666 28.76 -4.89 12.73
C ALA A 666 29.30 -6.31 12.48
N GLY A 667 28.75 -7.03 11.50
CA GLY A 667 29.18 -8.36 11.07
C GLY A 667 30.33 -8.37 10.07
N GLY A 668 30.88 -7.19 9.73
CA GLY A 668 31.97 -7.03 8.73
C GLY A 668 31.45 -6.62 7.34
N GLY A 669 32.36 -6.16 6.50
CA GLY A 669 32.06 -5.60 5.18
C GLY A 669 31.80 -4.09 5.22
N THR A 670 32.08 -3.42 4.12
CA THR A 670 31.89 -1.97 3.99
C THR A 670 30.40 -1.67 3.72
N ALA A 671 29.83 -0.75 4.50
CA ALA A 671 28.43 -0.33 4.41
C ALA A 671 28.26 0.96 3.60
N ALA A 672 29.29 1.81 3.56
CA ALA A 672 29.28 3.02 2.74
C ALA A 672 30.68 3.35 2.22
N VAL A 673 30.72 3.88 1.00
CA VAL A 673 31.91 4.36 0.30
C VAL A 673 31.72 5.83 -0.03
N ALA A 674 32.73 6.63 0.18
CA ALA A 674 32.82 8.01 -0.28
C ALA A 674 33.95 8.16 -1.30
N SER A 675 33.80 9.09 -2.24
CA SER A 675 34.87 9.48 -3.18
C SER A 675 34.92 11.00 -3.32
N GLU A 676 36.15 11.54 -3.28
CA GLU A 676 36.41 12.96 -3.56
C GLU A 676 36.31 13.31 -5.04
N GLY A 677 36.06 12.32 -5.89
CA GLY A 677 36.08 12.44 -7.35
C GLY A 677 37.48 12.46 -7.91
N ALA A 678 37.61 12.25 -9.20
CA ALA A 678 38.90 12.38 -9.92
C ALA A 678 38.96 13.76 -10.59
N GLY A 679 40.00 14.51 -10.33
CA GLY A 679 40.23 15.83 -10.93
C GLY A 679 39.18 16.88 -10.52
N SER A 680 38.45 17.43 -11.49
CA SER A 680 37.37 18.41 -11.26
C SER A 680 35.99 17.75 -11.10
N GLY A 681 35.92 16.43 -11.01
CA GLY A 681 34.65 15.69 -10.87
C GLY A 681 33.99 15.91 -9.51
N GLY A 682 32.67 15.70 -9.47
CA GLY A 682 31.89 15.82 -8.24
C GLY A 682 32.16 14.69 -7.23
N ARG A 683 31.78 14.92 -6.00
CA ARG A 683 31.94 13.94 -4.90
C ARG A 683 30.76 12.98 -4.87
N THR A 684 31.02 11.74 -4.45
CA THR A 684 29.97 10.74 -4.25
C THR A 684 29.99 10.17 -2.85
N PHE A 685 28.83 9.90 -2.30
CA PHE A 685 28.62 9.11 -1.09
C PHE A 685 27.59 8.02 -1.40
N VAL A 686 28.01 6.76 -1.37
CA VAL A 686 27.16 5.61 -1.69
C VAL A 686 26.99 4.75 -0.45
N ALA A 687 25.73 4.56 -0.01
CA ALA A 687 25.37 3.71 1.11
C ALA A 687 24.68 2.43 0.61
N GLY A 688 25.21 1.26 0.98
CA GLY A 688 24.64 -0.05 0.67
C GLY A 688 23.46 -0.44 1.57
N PHE A 689 22.83 0.54 2.22
CA PHE A 689 21.63 0.42 3.04
C PHE A 689 20.75 1.65 2.84
N PRO A 690 19.41 1.55 3.02
CA PRO A 690 18.53 2.69 2.83
C PRO A 690 18.62 3.66 4.02
N PHE A 691 18.77 4.94 3.74
CA PHE A 691 18.84 6.00 4.76
C PHE A 691 17.51 6.12 5.54
N GLU A 692 16.38 6.04 4.86
CA GLU A 692 15.03 6.12 5.44
C GLU A 692 14.72 4.96 6.42
N ALA A 693 15.40 3.83 6.27
CA ALA A 693 15.26 2.70 7.18
C ALA A 693 16.04 2.84 8.49
N LEU A 694 16.84 3.88 8.67
CA LEU A 694 17.49 4.17 9.94
C LEU A 694 16.46 4.45 11.04
N THR A 695 16.62 3.79 12.21
CA THR A 695 15.57 3.73 13.24
C THR A 695 15.37 5.02 14.02
N ASP A 696 16.36 5.91 14.06
CA ASP A 696 16.39 7.08 14.94
C ASP A 696 16.61 8.37 14.14
N ARG A 697 15.73 9.35 14.34
CA ARG A 697 15.83 10.67 13.72
C ARG A 697 17.18 11.37 14.01
N VAL A 698 17.66 11.33 15.26
CA VAL A 698 18.93 11.98 15.63
C VAL A 698 20.09 11.36 14.86
N GLN A 699 20.04 10.05 14.62
CA GLN A 699 21.03 9.35 13.80
C GLN A 699 20.92 9.79 12.33
N ARG A 700 19.72 9.91 11.77
CA ARG A 700 19.51 10.41 10.40
C ARG A 700 20.02 11.84 10.23
N ASP A 701 19.66 12.74 11.13
CA ASP A 701 20.11 14.15 11.08
C ASP A 701 21.64 14.27 11.18
N ARG A 702 22.28 13.45 12.03
CA ARG A 702 23.74 13.39 12.13
C ARG A 702 24.38 12.87 10.85
N MET A 703 23.89 11.73 10.32
CA MET A 703 24.44 11.14 9.10
C MET A 703 24.30 12.11 7.92
N MET A 704 23.12 12.70 7.74
CA MET A 704 22.88 13.63 6.64
C MET A 704 23.76 14.88 6.75
N ARG A 705 24.00 15.40 7.95
CA ARG A 705 24.94 16.51 8.17
C ARG A 705 26.34 16.13 7.72
N ASP A 706 26.86 15.01 8.19
CA ASP A 706 28.21 14.54 7.86
C ASP A 706 28.34 14.30 6.34
N VAL A 707 27.33 13.73 5.71
CA VAL A 707 27.27 13.50 4.25
C VAL A 707 27.25 14.84 3.49
N MET A 708 26.40 15.79 3.90
CA MET A 708 26.32 17.12 3.25
C MET A 708 27.61 17.91 3.43
N GLU A 709 28.24 17.88 4.61
CA GLU A 709 29.55 18.50 4.83
C GLU A 709 30.60 17.89 3.89
N PHE A 710 30.68 16.58 3.79
CA PHE A 710 31.58 15.93 2.86
C PHE A 710 31.35 16.33 1.40
N LEU A 711 30.09 16.29 0.96
CA LEU A 711 29.75 16.54 -0.45
C LEU A 711 29.90 18.01 -0.86
N THR A 712 29.78 18.96 0.06
CA THR A 712 29.62 20.37 -0.32
C THR A 712 30.70 21.30 0.20
N ASP A 713 31.51 20.89 1.18
CA ASP A 713 32.59 21.75 1.68
C ASP A 713 33.73 21.79 0.66
N ASN A 714 33.96 22.99 0.13
CA ASN A 714 35.14 23.28 -0.66
C ASN A 714 36.30 23.51 0.34
N ASN A 715 37.17 22.53 0.54
CA ASN A 715 38.47 22.74 1.15
C ASN A 715 39.45 23.37 0.17
#